data_bcb3d9cc2007a6d7d7538192e22d24b7
#
_entry.id   bcb3d9cc2007a6d7d7538192e22d24b7
#
_cell.length_a   1.000
_cell.length_b   1.000
_cell.length_c   1.000
_cell.angle_alpha   90.00
_cell.angle_beta   90.00
_cell.angle_gamma   90.00
#
_symmetry.space_group_name_H-M   'P 1'
#
loop_
_entity.id
_entity.type
_entity.pdbx_description
1 polymer ?
#
loop_
_entity_poly.entity_id
_entity_poly.type
_entity_poly.pdbx_seq_one_letter_code
_entity_poly.pdbx_strand_id
1 'polypeptide(L)'
;FARINPETNVPQKIMGDLLGYLLLNRDFHISEDTPDGEKVCRSLLAYYNTGEGAEEIQNLLSEYRKVIYENDAPMEIYYVDILCAIIMMALSKSSWSLLPRYSELDQSLWSDYLKSPKAPRMLWPAQQLIGEKGVLRGQSAIVQLPTGVGKTKSIELIIRSSFASDRATTAIIVAPLRALCNEIANDMISAFGDEVLVNQFSDVLEEDFSLDLFLSLKSKILICTPEKLSYIIHHQADFLDQIGLYIFDEGHMFDDGSRGAIYELLISEIRGRISWEEQLILLSAVLSNAEQIQKWLLGEAGVLASDPKIKATPKTIGFASQTKDIHYYSDDSAQEDFYVPRSIEVIALQRRTREKKQRYFPELTDAKDIAIYYANKLCKNGGAAIFANRTSTVLSVINRIIELRDRGHDLAEIKGNSDGEEMNRLAQLMSDYYGEQHPYTIACYLGVVPHYSNLPNGLRLAVEYACRNKALRLVVCTSTLAQGVNIPIKYLFMTSFMVARNSMQIRSFQNLMGRTARAGMYTEGSVIVTDPRLFDNRNNRINGGNLRWNDCTKMFDSSASEPCGSSILSLVQDIVIDYQAGFIGSEVAKFIIENYGKNDCFNQLISELSSALLERYPSKTNNNIAESVSFRKRTMEAIENHLCFVFSNDENTDRQAIASEICKETLAYFMANDDEKALLERIFDIIALKISEFDHFQLKNYARTMIGIDLSLQIEKWIAENHLTQQNYTNEQLVKMLISFFLETHTLKKEIGCFADICQMWLDGCSFVEMHECTSLPIADLEDICSKSISYELSFFVGNIIDIIEINDEDIVNPLPNLLLLQRRLKYGVK
;
A
#
# COMPACT_ATOMS: atom_id res chain seq x y z
N PHE A 1 -26.02 15.61 6.90
CA PHE A 1 -25.56 16.73 7.76
C PHE A 1 -25.67 18.12 7.12
N ALA A 2 -25.56 18.29 5.80
CA ALA A 2 -25.56 19.59 5.13
C ALA A 2 -26.96 20.24 4.94
N ARG A 3 -28.03 19.63 5.41
CA ARG A 3 -29.42 20.09 5.19
C ARG A 3 -30.28 20.16 6.46
N ILE A 4 -29.68 20.20 7.63
CA ILE A 4 -30.42 20.48 8.86
C ILE A 4 -30.56 22.01 8.92
N ASN A 5 -31.79 22.50 8.76
CA ASN A 5 -32.08 23.91 8.91
C ASN A 5 -31.98 24.27 10.40
N PRO A 6 -30.95 25.01 10.87
CA PRO A 6 -30.64 25.13 12.29
C PRO A 6 -31.53 26.14 13.02
N GLU A 7 -32.45 26.80 12.32
CA GLU A 7 -33.16 27.99 12.89
C GLU A 7 -34.36 27.66 13.78
N THR A 8 -34.79 26.39 13.91
CA THR A 8 -36.09 26.09 14.54
C THR A 8 -36.11 25.11 15.72
N ASN A 9 -34.98 24.46 16.06
CA ASN A 9 -34.99 23.43 17.12
C ASN A 9 -33.65 23.37 17.86
N VAL A 10 -33.64 23.74 19.15
CA VAL A 10 -32.40 23.82 19.96
C VAL A 10 -31.73 22.48 20.18
N PRO A 11 -32.41 21.37 20.57
CA PRO A 11 -31.77 20.05 20.69
C PRO A 11 -31.13 19.57 19.38
N GLN A 12 -31.77 19.85 18.25
CA GLN A 12 -31.24 19.50 16.93
C GLN A 12 -29.95 20.28 16.60
N LYS A 13 -29.88 21.57 16.94
CA LYS A 13 -28.70 22.42 16.78
C LYS A 13 -27.54 21.90 17.63
N ILE A 14 -27.77 21.67 18.92
CA ILE A 14 -26.77 21.10 19.85
C ILE A 14 -26.28 19.74 19.34
N MET A 15 -27.16 18.87 18.85
CA MET A 15 -26.80 17.59 18.29
C MET A 15 -25.87 17.73 17.06
N GLY A 16 -26.16 18.67 16.16
CA GLY A 16 -25.35 18.94 14.98
C GLY A 16 -23.94 19.42 15.34
N ASP A 17 -23.82 20.35 16.24
CA ASP A 17 -22.56 20.89 16.73
C ASP A 17 -21.74 19.83 17.49
N LEU A 18 -22.41 19.02 18.33
CA LEU A 18 -21.78 17.92 19.05
C LEU A 18 -21.22 16.85 18.10
N LEU A 19 -21.98 16.45 17.09
CA LEU A 19 -21.48 15.49 16.09
C LEU A 19 -20.32 16.07 15.27
N GLY A 20 -20.37 17.36 14.95
CA GLY A 20 -19.25 18.08 14.35
C GLY A 20 -18.00 18.05 15.24
N TYR A 21 -18.15 18.25 16.52
CA TYR A 21 -17.07 18.21 17.50
C TYR A 21 -16.49 16.79 17.69
N LEU A 22 -17.38 15.80 17.89
CA LEU A 22 -16.95 14.41 18.16
C LEU A 22 -16.33 13.69 16.95
N LEU A 23 -16.85 13.93 15.76
CA LEU A 23 -16.51 13.14 14.56
C LEU A 23 -15.62 13.88 13.56
N LEU A 24 -15.68 15.21 13.52
CA LEU A 24 -15.02 16.03 12.51
C LEU A 24 -13.98 16.99 13.11
N ASN A 25 -13.76 16.93 14.42
CA ASN A 25 -12.85 17.78 15.18
C ASN A 25 -13.10 19.28 14.94
N ARG A 26 -14.38 19.67 14.80
CA ARG A 26 -14.80 21.08 14.69
C ARG A 26 -14.91 21.70 16.07
N ASP A 27 -14.84 23.03 16.12
CA ASP A 27 -15.13 23.76 17.35
C ASP A 27 -16.57 23.53 17.76
N PHE A 28 -16.78 23.32 19.06
CA PHE A 28 -18.11 23.17 19.63
C PHE A 28 -18.67 24.55 20.03
N HIS A 29 -19.68 25.00 19.32
CA HIS A 29 -20.33 26.27 19.64
C HIS A 29 -21.40 26.06 20.70
N ILE A 30 -21.27 26.82 21.81
CA ILE A 30 -22.26 26.79 22.86
C ILE A 30 -23.47 27.60 22.40
N SER A 31 -24.64 26.94 22.31
CA SER A 31 -25.89 27.62 22.05
C SER A 31 -26.39 28.34 23.33
N GLU A 32 -26.50 29.64 23.29
CA GLU A 32 -27.04 30.44 24.41
C GLU A 32 -28.59 30.47 24.39
N ASP A 33 -29.23 29.72 23.48
CA ASP A 33 -30.68 29.80 23.26
C ASP A 33 -31.52 29.22 24.42
N THR A 34 -30.92 28.31 25.23
CA THR A 34 -31.57 27.77 26.44
C THR A 34 -30.56 27.56 27.56
N PRO A 35 -30.88 28.01 28.82
CA PRO A 35 -29.97 27.90 29.97
C PRO A 35 -29.55 26.46 30.30
N ASP A 36 -30.44 25.52 30.14
CA ASP A 36 -30.15 24.10 30.48
C ASP A 36 -29.37 23.39 29.38
N GLY A 37 -29.62 23.68 28.09
CA GLY A 37 -28.80 23.21 26.98
C GLY A 37 -27.37 23.77 27.04
N GLU A 38 -27.24 25.06 27.44
CA GLU A 38 -25.94 25.71 27.66
C GLU A 38 -25.14 25.02 28.77
N LYS A 39 -25.76 24.65 29.89
CA LYS A 39 -25.11 23.91 30.98
C LYS A 39 -24.57 22.57 30.51
N VAL A 40 -25.37 21.79 29.78
CA VAL A 40 -24.95 20.50 29.22
C VAL A 40 -23.73 20.68 28.29
N CYS A 41 -23.76 21.68 27.42
CA CYS A 41 -22.67 21.97 26.51
C CYS A 41 -21.38 22.37 27.24
N ARG A 42 -21.46 23.24 28.25
CA ARG A 42 -20.31 23.66 29.06
C ARG A 42 -19.71 22.49 29.85
N SER A 43 -20.54 21.66 30.46
CA SER A 43 -20.06 20.47 31.20
C SER A 43 -19.41 19.44 30.29
N LEU A 44 -19.94 19.24 29.07
CA LEU A 44 -19.29 18.40 28.07
C LEU A 44 -17.92 18.93 27.67
N LEU A 45 -17.78 20.22 27.41
CA LEU A 45 -16.48 20.82 27.09
C LEU A 45 -15.50 20.71 28.26
N ALA A 46 -15.98 20.93 29.48
CA ALA A 46 -15.18 20.77 30.70
C ALA A 46 -14.68 19.34 30.84
N TYR A 47 -15.56 18.32 30.61
CA TYR A 47 -15.21 16.94 30.63
C TYR A 47 -14.12 16.58 29.60
N TYR A 48 -14.24 17.03 28.36
CA TYR A 48 -13.22 16.74 27.33
C TYR A 48 -11.89 17.49 27.56
N ASN A 49 -11.88 18.50 28.41
CA ASN A 49 -10.65 19.20 28.84
C ASN A 49 -10.02 18.61 30.11
N THR A 50 -10.81 17.99 30.99
CA THR A 50 -10.31 17.52 32.30
C THR A 50 -10.41 16.00 32.51
N GLY A 51 -11.35 15.35 31.82
CA GLY A 51 -11.71 13.95 32.06
C GLY A 51 -12.64 13.71 33.23
N GLU A 52 -13.10 14.81 33.91
CA GLU A 52 -13.92 14.75 35.13
C GLU A 52 -15.36 15.23 34.86
N GLY A 53 -16.30 14.80 35.67
CA GLY A 53 -17.69 15.30 35.63
C GLY A 53 -18.66 14.48 34.78
N ALA A 54 -18.32 13.23 34.40
CA ALA A 54 -19.18 12.38 33.57
C ALA A 54 -20.55 12.08 34.22
N GLU A 55 -20.62 11.87 35.55
CA GLU A 55 -21.86 11.66 36.31
C GLU A 55 -22.69 12.95 36.37
N GLU A 56 -22.05 14.12 36.51
CA GLU A 56 -22.73 15.42 36.50
C GLU A 56 -23.42 15.65 35.15
N ILE A 57 -22.76 15.33 34.04
CA ILE A 57 -23.36 15.41 32.71
C ILE A 57 -24.59 14.54 32.58
N GLN A 58 -24.57 13.30 33.12
CA GLN A 58 -25.71 12.39 33.08
C GLN A 58 -26.91 12.95 33.84
N ASN A 59 -26.67 13.61 35.00
CA ASN A 59 -27.70 14.25 35.77
C ASN A 59 -28.28 15.45 35.02
N LEU A 60 -27.45 16.33 34.48
CA LEU A 60 -27.86 17.47 33.68
C LEU A 60 -28.65 17.07 32.43
N LEU A 61 -28.29 15.98 31.77
CA LEU A 61 -29.04 15.43 30.64
C LEU A 61 -30.43 14.98 31.05
N SER A 62 -30.54 14.34 32.22
CA SER A 62 -31.82 13.86 32.73
C SER A 62 -32.76 15.04 33.09
N GLU A 63 -32.20 16.10 33.67
CA GLU A 63 -32.93 17.33 33.94
C GLU A 63 -33.37 18.06 32.66
N TYR A 64 -32.45 18.21 31.70
CA TYR A 64 -32.72 18.84 30.39
C TYR A 64 -33.81 18.08 29.63
N ARG A 65 -33.71 16.77 29.58
CA ARG A 65 -34.73 15.91 28.98
C ARG A 65 -36.10 16.10 29.61
N LYS A 66 -36.18 16.17 30.97
CA LYS A 66 -37.43 16.39 31.71
C LYS A 66 -38.05 17.74 31.34
N VAL A 67 -37.28 18.82 31.29
CA VAL A 67 -37.76 20.13 30.89
C VAL A 67 -38.38 20.15 29.50
N ILE A 68 -37.73 19.48 28.53
CA ILE A 68 -38.24 19.39 27.14
C ILE A 68 -39.55 18.59 27.09
N TYR A 69 -39.65 17.48 27.88
CA TYR A 69 -40.88 16.68 27.94
C TYR A 69 -42.05 17.44 28.58
N GLU A 70 -41.80 18.31 29.56
CA GLU A 70 -42.81 19.14 30.16
C GLU A 70 -43.35 20.24 29.21
N ASN A 71 -42.58 20.65 28.21
CA ASN A 71 -42.99 21.63 27.20
C ASN A 71 -43.85 21.03 26.07
N ASP A 72 -44.02 19.68 26.01
CA ASP A 72 -44.88 18.94 25.09
C ASP A 72 -44.71 19.31 23.59
N ALA A 73 -43.46 19.54 23.15
CA ALA A 73 -43.08 19.77 21.76
C ALA A 73 -42.54 18.51 21.09
N PRO A 74 -43.33 17.78 20.26
CA PRO A 74 -42.96 16.42 19.80
C PRO A 74 -41.63 16.34 19.05
N MET A 75 -41.30 17.36 18.29
CA MET A 75 -40.02 17.41 17.56
C MET A 75 -38.83 17.63 18.50
N GLU A 76 -38.98 18.44 19.53
CA GLU A 76 -37.92 18.66 20.52
C GLU A 76 -37.72 17.42 21.39
N ILE A 77 -38.76 16.72 21.77
CA ILE A 77 -38.73 15.45 22.50
C ILE A 77 -37.93 14.42 21.69
N TYR A 78 -38.21 14.30 20.37
CA TYR A 78 -37.49 13.38 19.50
C TYR A 78 -35.99 13.69 19.45
N TYR A 79 -35.63 14.94 19.25
CA TYR A 79 -34.21 15.34 19.16
C TYR A 79 -33.47 15.31 20.49
N VAL A 80 -34.13 15.60 21.62
CA VAL A 80 -33.47 15.49 22.94
C VAL A 80 -33.18 14.06 23.30
N ASP A 81 -34.07 13.10 22.95
CA ASP A 81 -33.79 11.67 23.15
C ASP A 81 -32.59 11.20 22.34
N ILE A 82 -32.50 11.60 21.09
CA ILE A 82 -31.31 11.28 20.26
C ILE A 82 -30.06 11.94 20.82
N LEU A 83 -30.13 13.21 21.24
CA LEU A 83 -29.01 13.93 21.83
C LEU A 83 -28.52 13.25 23.11
N CYS A 84 -29.43 12.85 24.00
CA CYS A 84 -29.09 12.10 25.20
C CYS A 84 -28.38 10.77 24.84
N ALA A 85 -28.90 10.02 23.86
CA ALA A 85 -28.30 8.77 23.42
C ALA A 85 -26.88 8.98 22.85
N ILE A 86 -26.67 10.01 22.03
CA ILE A 86 -25.36 10.36 21.49
C ILE A 86 -24.37 10.72 22.60
N ILE A 87 -24.78 11.57 23.58
CA ILE A 87 -23.89 11.98 24.67
C ILE A 87 -23.53 10.79 25.55
N MET A 88 -24.51 9.95 25.92
CA MET A 88 -24.25 8.75 26.71
C MET A 88 -23.31 7.77 25.99
N MET A 89 -23.51 7.58 24.70
CA MET A 89 -22.60 6.77 23.88
C MET A 89 -21.20 7.41 23.83
N ALA A 90 -21.11 8.71 23.65
CA ALA A 90 -19.83 9.43 23.58
C ALA A 90 -19.05 9.35 24.90
N LEU A 91 -19.71 9.47 26.05
CA LEU A 91 -19.11 9.29 27.37
C LEU A 91 -18.63 7.85 27.60
N SER A 92 -19.45 6.86 27.24
CA SER A 92 -19.10 5.44 27.40
C SER A 92 -17.90 5.00 26.52
N LYS A 93 -17.69 5.68 25.39
CA LYS A 93 -16.59 5.43 24.46
C LYS A 93 -15.48 6.49 24.53
N SER A 94 -15.54 7.35 25.53
CA SER A 94 -14.59 8.45 25.69
C SER A 94 -13.16 7.94 25.83
N SER A 95 -12.23 8.60 25.14
CA SER A 95 -10.80 8.31 25.27
C SER A 95 -10.27 8.55 26.67
N TRP A 96 -10.86 9.54 27.42
CA TRP A 96 -10.53 9.79 28.82
C TRP A 96 -10.82 8.59 29.74
N SER A 97 -11.88 7.86 29.48
CA SER A 97 -12.27 6.70 30.27
C SER A 97 -11.57 5.42 29.79
N LEU A 98 -11.48 5.23 28.47
CA LEU A 98 -11.06 3.92 27.92
C LEU A 98 -9.55 3.77 27.78
N LEU A 99 -8.78 4.81 27.45
CA LEU A 99 -7.32 4.68 27.28
C LEU A 99 -6.61 4.30 28.58
N PRO A 100 -6.85 4.99 29.73
CA PRO A 100 -6.27 4.56 30.99
C PRO A 100 -6.67 3.11 31.38
N ARG A 101 -7.94 2.78 31.19
CA ARG A 101 -8.47 1.43 31.49
C ARG A 101 -7.83 0.35 30.63
N TYR A 102 -7.68 0.59 29.32
CA TYR A 102 -7.14 -0.41 28.39
C TYR A 102 -5.62 -0.56 28.47
N SER A 103 -4.91 0.51 28.80
CA SER A 103 -3.45 0.48 28.97
C SER A 103 -3.00 0.11 30.40
N GLU A 104 -3.94 0.16 31.37
CA GLU A 104 -3.65 0.03 32.81
C GLU A 104 -2.65 1.07 33.32
N LEU A 105 -2.59 2.23 32.66
CA LEU A 105 -1.76 3.37 33.03
C LEU A 105 -2.59 4.42 33.76
N ASP A 106 -1.92 5.19 34.63
CA ASP A 106 -2.54 6.32 35.31
C ASP A 106 -3.03 7.36 34.30
N GLN A 107 -4.19 7.97 34.60
CA GLN A 107 -4.81 8.97 33.72
C GLN A 107 -3.89 10.18 33.48
N SER A 108 -3.02 10.51 34.42
CA SER A 108 -2.08 11.63 34.29
C SER A 108 -1.11 11.44 33.12
N LEU A 109 -0.70 10.20 32.82
CA LEU A 109 0.17 9.88 31.70
C LEU A 109 -0.50 10.11 30.31
N TRP A 110 -1.83 10.10 30.29
CA TRP A 110 -2.59 10.36 29.09
C TRP A 110 -3.09 11.83 28.98
N SER A 111 -3.02 12.59 30.08
CA SER A 111 -3.66 13.92 30.23
C SER A 111 -3.24 14.90 29.14
N ASP A 112 -1.94 15.04 28.90
CA ASP A 112 -1.43 16.01 27.92
C ASP A 112 -1.84 15.66 26.49
N TYR A 113 -1.81 14.39 26.15
CA TYR A 113 -2.33 13.90 24.88
C TYR A 113 -3.83 14.13 24.74
N LEU A 114 -4.63 13.79 25.76
CA LEU A 114 -6.09 13.85 25.71
C LEU A 114 -6.62 15.30 25.65
N LYS A 115 -5.87 16.26 26.19
CA LYS A 115 -6.15 17.70 26.03
C LYS A 115 -5.81 18.23 24.64
N SER A 116 -4.93 17.52 23.92
CA SER A 116 -4.53 17.92 22.58
C SER A 116 -5.70 17.79 21.58
N PRO A 117 -5.84 18.72 20.62
CA PRO A 117 -6.81 18.57 19.53
C PRO A 117 -6.54 17.36 18.62
N LYS A 118 -5.36 16.74 18.72
CA LYS A 118 -4.98 15.53 17.97
C LYS A 118 -5.58 14.24 18.54
N ALA A 119 -5.97 14.24 19.83
CA ALA A 119 -6.57 13.09 20.48
C ALA A 119 -8.00 12.82 19.99
N PRO A 120 -8.37 11.56 19.74
CA PRO A 120 -9.75 11.23 19.44
C PRO A 120 -10.61 11.48 20.68
N ARG A 121 -11.75 12.13 20.52
CA ARG A 121 -12.68 12.38 21.65
C ARG A 121 -13.29 11.08 22.15
N MET A 122 -13.51 10.12 21.23
CA MET A 122 -13.99 8.79 21.57
C MET A 122 -13.25 7.73 20.72
N LEU A 123 -13.06 6.56 21.27
CA LEU A 123 -12.45 5.44 20.59
C LEU A 123 -13.44 4.76 19.65
N TRP A 124 -13.00 4.55 18.42
CA TRP A 124 -13.74 3.79 17.43
C TRP A 124 -13.61 2.28 17.69
N PRO A 125 -14.46 1.45 17.08
CA PRO A 125 -14.46 0.01 17.34
C PRO A 125 -13.09 -0.66 17.16
N ALA A 126 -12.28 -0.20 16.20
CA ALA A 126 -10.93 -0.72 15.97
C ALA A 126 -9.99 -0.45 17.16
N GLN A 127 -10.02 0.77 17.73
CA GLN A 127 -9.21 1.12 18.90
C GLN A 127 -9.73 0.45 20.18
N GLN A 128 -11.05 0.26 20.29
CA GLN A 128 -11.62 -0.50 21.40
C GLN A 128 -11.17 -1.97 21.34
N LEU A 129 -11.20 -2.60 20.16
CA LEU A 129 -10.74 -3.98 19.97
C LEU A 129 -9.29 -4.18 20.43
N ILE A 130 -8.35 -3.32 20.01
CA ILE A 130 -6.95 -3.45 20.44
C ILE A 130 -6.80 -3.25 21.96
N GLY A 131 -7.59 -2.35 22.54
CA GLY A 131 -7.63 -2.15 23.99
C GLY A 131 -8.14 -3.38 24.74
N GLU A 132 -9.30 -3.91 24.34
CA GLU A 132 -9.93 -5.09 24.94
C GLU A 132 -9.07 -6.34 24.84
N LYS A 133 -8.31 -6.46 23.74
CA LYS A 133 -7.39 -7.59 23.50
C LYS A 133 -6.01 -7.40 24.19
N GLY A 134 -5.83 -6.36 24.98
CA GLY A 134 -4.61 -6.16 25.77
C GLY A 134 -3.40 -5.65 24.97
N VAL A 135 -3.59 -5.26 23.72
CA VAL A 135 -2.48 -4.74 22.88
C VAL A 135 -1.91 -3.44 23.48
N LEU A 136 -2.75 -2.58 24.06
CA LEU A 136 -2.29 -1.37 24.75
C LEU A 136 -1.55 -1.65 26.06
N ARG A 137 -1.66 -2.87 26.62
CA ARG A 137 -0.93 -3.34 27.80
C ARG A 137 0.42 -3.99 27.48
N GLY A 138 0.80 -4.08 26.19
CA GLY A 138 2.03 -4.69 25.75
C GLY A 138 1.93 -6.11 25.22
N GLN A 139 0.71 -6.65 25.07
CA GLN A 139 0.56 -7.98 24.46
C GLN A 139 0.87 -7.96 22.97
N SER A 140 1.72 -8.88 22.53
CA SER A 140 1.97 -9.14 21.12
C SER A 140 0.74 -9.73 20.45
N ALA A 141 0.40 -9.23 19.26
CA ALA A 141 -0.86 -9.58 18.61
C ALA A 141 -0.80 -9.55 17.07
N ILE A 142 -1.63 -10.39 16.46
CA ILE A 142 -2.07 -10.17 15.08
C ILE A 142 -3.36 -9.38 15.13
N VAL A 143 -3.37 -8.22 14.46
CA VAL A 143 -4.50 -7.29 14.46
C VAL A 143 -5.09 -7.23 13.06
N GLN A 144 -6.26 -7.79 12.88
CA GLN A 144 -6.98 -7.75 11.61
C GLN A 144 -7.99 -6.61 11.60
N LEU A 145 -7.74 -5.63 10.75
CA LEU A 145 -8.61 -4.48 10.59
C LEU A 145 -8.85 -4.21 9.10
N PRO A 146 -10.11 -4.04 8.68
CA PRO A 146 -10.40 -3.59 7.32
C PRO A 146 -9.70 -2.27 7.00
N THR A 147 -9.43 -2.02 5.73
CA THR A 147 -8.89 -0.72 5.29
C THR A 147 -9.86 0.41 5.57
N GLY A 148 -9.36 1.52 6.13
CA GLY A 148 -10.16 2.72 6.39
C GLY A 148 -10.86 2.78 7.75
N VAL A 149 -10.61 1.85 8.69
CA VAL A 149 -11.18 1.86 10.06
C VAL A 149 -10.30 2.57 11.10
N GLY A 150 -9.18 3.19 10.68
CA GLY A 150 -8.28 3.92 11.57
C GLY A 150 -7.08 3.11 12.06
N LYS A 151 -6.48 2.25 11.21
CA LYS A 151 -5.23 1.52 11.49
C LYS A 151 -4.14 2.45 12.00
N THR A 152 -3.85 3.57 11.32
CA THR A 152 -2.81 4.53 11.69
C THR A 152 -3.03 5.10 13.09
N LYS A 153 -4.29 5.43 13.45
CA LYS A 153 -4.61 5.88 14.80
C LYS A 153 -4.41 4.77 15.85
N SER A 154 -4.67 3.52 15.48
CA SER A 154 -4.38 2.37 16.35
C SER A 154 -2.87 2.22 16.58
N ILE A 155 -2.05 2.37 15.55
CA ILE A 155 -0.58 2.38 15.65
C ILE A 155 -0.11 3.50 16.60
N GLU A 156 -0.61 4.73 16.42
CA GLU A 156 -0.29 5.86 17.30
C GLU A 156 -0.59 5.54 18.77
N LEU A 157 -1.76 4.98 19.08
CA LEU A 157 -2.15 4.67 20.45
C LEU A 157 -1.29 3.54 21.06
N ILE A 158 -0.90 2.55 20.28
CA ILE A 158 0.01 1.48 20.72
C ILE A 158 1.37 2.06 21.09
N ILE A 159 1.94 2.93 20.23
CA ILE A 159 3.23 3.57 20.47
C ILE A 159 3.16 4.48 21.69
N ARG A 160 2.12 5.33 21.82
CA ARG A 160 1.95 6.20 22.99
C ARG A 160 1.84 5.40 24.27
N SER A 161 1.08 4.31 24.28
CA SER A 161 0.98 3.44 25.44
C SER A 161 2.32 2.79 25.80
N SER A 162 3.06 2.33 24.79
CA SER A 162 4.36 1.71 25.01
C SER A 162 5.41 2.70 25.57
N PHE A 163 5.45 3.93 25.03
CA PHE A 163 6.35 4.98 25.51
C PHE A 163 5.96 5.51 26.89
N ALA A 164 4.67 5.72 27.14
CA ALA A 164 4.17 6.19 28.44
C ALA A 164 4.38 5.20 29.58
N SER A 165 4.51 3.91 29.27
CA SER A 165 4.79 2.84 30.24
C SER A 165 6.26 2.46 30.35
N ASP A 166 7.15 3.17 29.64
CA ASP A 166 8.58 2.86 29.53
C ASP A 166 8.90 1.42 29.04
N ARG A 167 7.94 0.71 28.41
CA ARG A 167 8.17 -0.60 27.79
C ARG A 167 9.06 -0.52 26.57
N ALA A 168 9.00 0.60 25.84
CA ALA A 168 9.89 0.88 24.72
C ALA A 168 10.32 2.34 24.72
N THR A 169 11.54 2.59 24.29
CA THR A 169 12.06 3.92 23.93
C THR A 169 12.18 4.07 22.43
N THR A 170 12.23 2.95 21.71
CA THR A 170 12.31 2.89 20.26
C THR A 170 11.25 1.97 19.71
N ALA A 171 10.48 2.46 18.74
CA ALA A 171 9.49 1.70 17.99
C ALA A 171 9.88 1.63 16.52
N ILE A 172 9.74 0.45 15.90
CA ILE A 172 9.90 0.27 14.45
C ILE A 172 8.55 0.00 13.82
N ILE A 173 8.27 0.69 12.72
CA ILE A 173 7.12 0.41 11.84
C ILE A 173 7.67 -0.05 10.50
N VAL A 174 7.38 -1.29 10.15
CA VAL A 174 7.77 -1.89 8.86
C VAL A 174 6.57 -1.90 7.92
N ALA A 175 6.69 -1.21 6.81
CA ALA A 175 5.64 -1.15 5.80
C ALA A 175 6.20 -1.55 4.42
N PRO A 176 5.49 -2.39 3.65
CA PRO A 176 6.06 -3.03 2.46
C PRO A 176 6.32 -2.09 1.28
N LEU A 177 5.75 -0.90 1.30
CA LEU A 177 5.84 0.04 0.19
C LEU A 177 6.35 1.41 0.65
N ARG A 178 7.27 2.01 -0.09
CA ARG A 178 7.82 3.36 0.17
C ARG A 178 6.71 4.42 0.33
N ALA A 179 5.70 4.38 -0.54
CA ALA A 179 4.57 5.31 -0.45
C ALA A 179 3.82 5.17 0.88
N LEU A 180 3.67 3.94 1.39
CA LEU A 180 3.06 3.67 2.69
C LEU A 180 3.96 4.13 3.84
N CYS A 181 5.28 3.93 3.75
CA CYS A 181 6.24 4.47 4.72
C CYS A 181 6.13 6.01 4.79
N ASN A 182 6.05 6.69 3.65
CA ASN A 182 5.87 8.15 3.58
C ASN A 182 4.55 8.59 4.23
N GLU A 183 3.45 7.87 3.97
CA GLU A 183 2.15 8.16 4.57
C GLU A 183 2.22 8.02 6.09
N ILE A 184 2.71 6.89 6.58
CA ILE A 184 2.83 6.61 8.01
C ILE A 184 3.77 7.62 8.68
N ALA A 185 4.90 7.99 8.06
CA ALA A 185 5.83 8.97 8.60
C ALA A 185 5.17 10.34 8.77
N ASN A 186 4.48 10.83 7.75
CA ASN A 186 3.75 12.10 7.84
C ASN A 186 2.66 12.08 8.91
N ASP A 187 1.95 10.95 9.04
CA ASP A 187 0.93 10.79 10.07
C ASP A 187 1.56 10.76 11.48
N MET A 188 2.69 10.08 11.67
CA MET A 188 3.43 10.04 12.96
C MET A 188 4.06 11.39 13.30
N ILE A 189 4.69 12.08 12.33
CA ILE A 189 5.20 13.45 12.54
C ILE A 189 4.04 14.38 12.94
N SER A 190 2.92 14.30 12.26
CA SER A 190 1.73 15.09 12.61
C SER A 190 1.18 14.75 13.99
N ALA A 191 1.21 13.47 14.39
CA ALA A 191 0.69 13.00 15.68
C ALA A 191 1.59 13.39 16.85
N PHE A 192 2.89 13.14 16.75
CA PHE A 192 3.83 13.31 17.86
C PHE A 192 4.52 14.69 17.88
N GLY A 193 4.61 15.38 16.73
CA GLY A 193 5.30 16.67 16.65
C GLY A 193 6.78 16.55 17.06
N ASP A 194 7.23 17.48 17.91
CA ASP A 194 8.60 17.51 18.42
C ASP A 194 8.84 16.61 19.66
N GLU A 195 7.80 15.90 20.14
CA GLU A 195 7.87 15.05 21.32
C GLU A 195 8.74 13.80 21.07
N VAL A 196 8.73 13.29 19.84
CA VAL A 196 9.37 12.05 19.42
C VAL A 196 10.09 12.26 18.10
N LEU A 197 11.31 11.74 18.00
CA LEU A 197 12.02 11.74 16.72
C LEU A 197 11.42 10.69 15.78
N VAL A 198 10.85 11.14 14.67
CA VAL A 198 10.32 10.26 13.63
C VAL A 198 11.27 10.28 12.44
N ASN A 199 11.94 9.15 12.20
CA ASN A 199 12.83 8.96 11.07
C ASN A 199 12.24 7.96 10.07
N GLN A 200 12.32 8.32 8.80
CA GLN A 200 11.87 7.47 7.73
C GLN A 200 13.04 6.99 6.88
N PHE A 201 13.16 5.68 6.71
CA PHE A 201 14.15 5.01 5.87
C PHE A 201 13.44 4.11 4.87
N SER A 202 12.90 4.70 3.84
CA SER A 202 12.13 3.95 2.83
C SER A 202 12.99 3.49 1.66
N ASP A 203 14.23 3.97 1.58
CA ASP A 203 15.16 3.63 0.51
C ASP A 203 16.39 2.91 1.06
N VAL A 204 16.77 1.80 0.46
CA VAL A 204 17.98 1.06 0.81
C VAL A 204 19.23 1.92 0.62
N LEU A 205 19.16 2.90 -0.25
CA LEU A 205 20.25 3.74 -0.72
C LEU A 205 20.38 5.10 0.00
N GLU A 206 19.64 5.34 1.08
CA GLU A 206 19.79 6.55 1.88
C GLU A 206 20.93 6.39 2.89
N GLU A 207 22.03 7.10 2.65
CA GLU A 207 23.29 7.06 3.42
C GLU A 207 23.26 7.81 4.75
N ASP A 208 22.27 8.67 5.00
CA ASP A 208 22.25 9.60 6.13
C ASP A 208 21.84 8.96 7.48
N PHE A 209 22.10 7.66 7.66
CA PHE A 209 21.91 7.01 8.95
C PHE A 209 23.17 7.14 9.82
N SER A 210 23.31 8.24 10.53
CA SER A 210 24.23 8.25 11.68
C SER A 210 23.49 7.66 12.89
N LEU A 211 23.76 6.40 13.17
CA LEU A 211 23.24 5.70 14.35
C LEU A 211 23.54 6.48 15.63
N ASP A 212 24.69 7.12 15.73
CA ASP A 212 25.11 7.92 16.87
C ASP A 212 24.15 9.09 17.16
N LEU A 213 23.64 9.76 16.12
CA LEU A 213 22.64 10.83 16.28
C LEU A 213 21.28 10.25 16.68
N PHE A 214 20.93 9.08 16.12
CA PHE A 214 19.71 8.38 16.47
C PHE A 214 19.72 7.87 17.91
N LEU A 215 20.86 7.44 18.44
CA LEU A 215 21.01 6.89 19.81
C LEU A 215 20.88 7.95 20.92
N SER A 216 20.99 9.23 20.61
CA SER A 216 21.06 10.32 21.60
C SER A 216 19.72 10.81 22.15
N LEU A 217 18.58 10.51 21.53
CA LEU A 217 17.25 11.02 21.87
C LEU A 217 16.44 10.02 22.72
N LYS A 218 15.50 10.56 23.53
CA LYS A 218 14.74 9.77 24.52
C LYS A 218 13.73 8.79 23.92
N SER A 219 12.97 9.19 22.92
CA SER A 219 11.96 8.33 22.25
C SER A 219 12.03 8.49 20.74
N LYS A 220 11.90 7.39 20.01
CA LYS A 220 12.16 7.34 18.58
C LYS A 220 11.19 6.42 17.86
N ILE A 221 10.78 6.83 16.66
CA ILE A 221 10.00 6.01 15.73
C ILE A 221 10.79 5.89 14.44
N LEU A 222 11.13 4.66 14.07
CA LEU A 222 11.76 4.33 12.79
C LEU A 222 10.71 3.75 11.86
N ILE A 223 10.61 4.27 10.65
CA ILE A 223 9.69 3.76 9.64
C ILE A 223 10.50 3.34 8.41
N CYS A 224 10.39 2.07 8.03
CA CYS A 224 11.19 1.51 6.95
C CYS A 224 10.47 0.42 6.16
N THR A 225 11.04 0.09 4.99
CA THR A 225 10.62 -1.11 4.24
C THR A 225 11.31 -2.36 4.81
N PRO A 226 10.76 -3.58 4.55
CA PRO A 226 11.40 -4.83 4.98
C PRO A 226 12.84 -4.94 4.50
N GLU A 227 13.10 -4.58 3.25
CA GLU A 227 14.43 -4.63 2.65
C GLU A 227 15.40 -3.68 3.38
N LYS A 228 14.94 -2.47 3.74
CA LYS A 228 15.79 -1.51 4.46
C LYS A 228 16.04 -1.95 5.89
N LEU A 229 15.07 -2.55 6.58
CA LEU A 229 15.30 -3.08 7.92
C LEU A 229 16.28 -4.26 7.87
N SER A 230 16.12 -5.18 6.93
CA SER A 230 17.07 -6.28 6.71
C SER A 230 18.48 -5.72 6.45
N TYR A 231 18.60 -4.71 5.59
CA TYR A 231 19.87 -4.02 5.34
C TYR A 231 20.49 -3.43 6.63
N ILE A 232 19.71 -2.72 7.45
CA ILE A 232 20.19 -2.14 8.71
C ILE A 232 20.68 -3.23 9.68
N ILE A 233 19.91 -4.30 9.83
CA ILE A 233 20.27 -5.44 10.70
C ILE A 233 21.56 -6.10 10.21
N HIS A 234 21.71 -6.30 8.90
CA HIS A 234 22.88 -6.91 8.29
C HIS A 234 24.17 -6.05 8.44
N HIS A 235 24.02 -4.73 8.58
CA HIS A 235 25.14 -3.84 8.85
C HIS A 235 25.44 -3.68 10.33
N GLN A 236 24.42 -3.75 11.19
CA GLN A 236 24.50 -3.48 12.63
C GLN A 236 23.54 -4.41 13.40
N ALA A 237 24.01 -5.63 13.69
CA ALA A 237 23.20 -6.65 14.37
C ALA A 237 22.67 -6.21 15.75
N ASP A 238 23.47 -5.42 16.51
CA ASP A 238 23.11 -4.91 17.85
C ASP A 238 22.00 -3.84 17.84
N PHE A 239 21.59 -3.40 16.64
CA PHE A 239 20.51 -2.41 16.50
C PHE A 239 19.18 -2.93 17.05
N LEU A 240 18.89 -4.23 16.89
CA LEU A 240 17.66 -4.84 17.38
C LEU A 240 17.51 -4.78 18.90
N ASP A 241 18.61 -4.82 19.64
CA ASP A 241 18.60 -4.82 21.12
C ASP A 241 18.05 -3.52 21.73
N GLN A 242 17.90 -2.47 20.91
CA GLN A 242 17.40 -1.16 21.35
C GLN A 242 15.91 -0.99 21.11
N ILE A 243 15.25 -1.97 20.51
CA ILE A 243 13.89 -1.85 20.02
C ILE A 243 12.94 -2.62 20.93
N GLY A 244 12.03 -1.90 21.58
CA GLY A 244 11.04 -2.52 22.45
C GLY A 244 9.67 -2.76 21.77
N LEU A 245 9.45 -2.16 20.57
CA LEU A 245 8.16 -2.31 19.86
C LEU A 245 8.38 -2.46 18.36
N TYR A 246 7.88 -3.58 17.83
CA TYR A 246 7.88 -3.91 16.41
C TYR A 246 6.45 -3.89 15.87
N ILE A 247 6.20 -3.11 14.84
CA ILE A 247 4.91 -3.03 14.15
C ILE A 247 5.11 -3.32 12.68
N PHE A 248 4.57 -4.45 12.21
CA PHE A 248 4.57 -4.84 10.81
C PHE A 248 3.21 -4.51 10.20
N ASP A 249 3.16 -3.58 9.25
CA ASP A 249 1.92 -3.26 8.52
C ASP A 249 1.80 -4.10 7.24
N GLU A 250 0.57 -4.29 6.80
CA GLU A 250 0.19 -5.14 5.66
C GLU A 250 0.75 -6.58 5.78
N GLY A 251 0.56 -7.20 6.93
CA GLY A 251 1.04 -8.55 7.27
C GLY A 251 0.58 -9.69 6.35
N HIS A 252 -0.15 -9.38 5.28
CA HIS A 252 -0.52 -10.32 4.24
C HIS A 252 0.49 -10.38 3.07
N MET A 253 1.62 -9.70 3.18
CA MET A 253 2.62 -9.60 2.11
C MET A 253 3.58 -10.79 2.03
N PHE A 254 3.40 -11.84 2.83
CA PHE A 254 4.22 -13.06 2.78
C PHE A 254 4.19 -13.77 1.43
N ASP A 255 3.12 -13.58 0.64
CA ASP A 255 2.95 -14.16 -0.70
C ASP A 255 3.20 -13.17 -1.85
N ASP A 256 3.77 -11.98 -1.55
CA ASP A 256 4.04 -10.94 -2.55
C ASP A 256 5.41 -11.12 -3.23
N GLY A 257 5.52 -12.08 -4.08
CA GLY A 257 6.71 -12.26 -4.89
C GLY A 257 7.97 -12.54 -4.04
N SER A 258 9.13 -12.23 -4.58
CA SER A 258 10.42 -12.36 -3.86
C SER A 258 10.52 -11.47 -2.61
N ARG A 259 9.77 -10.36 -2.56
CA ARG A 259 9.71 -9.48 -1.40
C ARG A 259 9.04 -10.16 -0.20
N GLY A 260 8.05 -11.05 -0.46
CA GLY A 260 7.42 -11.86 0.56
C GLY A 260 8.42 -12.78 1.27
N ALA A 261 9.40 -13.34 0.56
CA ALA A 261 10.45 -14.15 1.17
C ALA A 261 11.34 -13.33 2.12
N ILE A 262 11.77 -12.13 1.71
CA ILE A 262 12.55 -11.22 2.57
C ILE A 262 11.73 -10.83 3.81
N TYR A 263 10.45 -10.53 3.63
CA TYR A 263 9.54 -10.17 4.73
C TYR A 263 9.36 -11.32 5.73
N GLU A 264 9.19 -12.54 5.23
CA GLU A 264 9.05 -13.75 6.04
C GLU A 264 10.32 -14.06 6.83
N LEU A 265 11.49 -14.06 6.19
CA LEU A 265 12.79 -14.31 6.84
C LEU A 265 13.10 -13.26 7.90
N LEU A 266 12.86 -11.98 7.59
CA LEU A 266 13.03 -10.88 8.55
C LEU A 266 12.16 -11.05 9.79
N ILE A 267 10.88 -11.41 9.63
CA ILE A 267 9.98 -11.62 10.76
C ILE A 267 10.39 -12.87 11.55
N SER A 268 10.80 -13.94 10.90
CA SER A 268 11.31 -15.15 11.56
C SER A 268 12.55 -14.85 12.39
N GLU A 269 13.48 -14.06 11.86
CA GLU A 269 14.70 -13.61 12.58
C GLU A 269 14.35 -12.77 13.81
N ILE A 270 13.50 -11.75 13.64
CA ILE A 270 13.09 -10.89 14.76
C ILE A 270 12.37 -11.72 15.82
N ARG A 271 11.45 -12.61 15.41
CA ARG A 271 10.76 -13.52 16.32
C ARG A 271 11.73 -14.39 17.14
N GLY A 272 12.78 -14.90 16.52
CA GLY A 272 13.79 -15.73 17.20
C GLY A 272 14.61 -14.97 18.25
N ARG A 273 14.68 -13.64 18.15
CA ARG A 273 15.45 -12.78 19.06
C ARG A 273 14.61 -12.09 20.14
N ILE A 274 13.31 -11.85 19.85
CA ILE A 274 12.39 -11.14 20.77
C ILE A 274 12.22 -11.93 22.06
N SER A 275 12.43 -11.26 23.20
CA SER A 275 12.07 -11.74 24.53
C SER A 275 10.60 -11.41 24.86
N TRP A 276 10.14 -11.80 26.02
CA TRP A 276 8.79 -11.48 26.51
C TRP A 276 8.61 -9.99 26.88
N GLU A 277 9.68 -9.21 26.89
CA GLU A 277 9.67 -7.79 27.23
C GLU A 277 9.34 -6.91 26.00
N GLU A 278 9.73 -7.36 24.80
CA GLU A 278 9.42 -6.65 23.57
C GLU A 278 8.04 -7.03 23.02
N GLN A 279 7.42 -6.08 22.35
CA GLN A 279 6.12 -6.24 21.76
C GLN A 279 6.18 -6.35 20.23
N LEU A 280 5.57 -7.38 19.67
CA LEU A 280 5.43 -7.62 18.22
C LEU A 280 3.96 -7.52 17.79
N ILE A 281 3.69 -6.62 16.86
CA ILE A 281 2.36 -6.40 16.28
C ILE A 281 2.40 -6.62 14.79
N LEU A 282 1.57 -7.53 14.30
CA LEU A 282 1.33 -7.73 12.87
C LEU A 282 -0.05 -7.17 12.50
N LEU A 283 -0.07 -6.05 11.79
CA LEU A 283 -1.31 -5.45 11.28
C LEU A 283 -1.61 -6.01 9.88
N SER A 284 -2.82 -6.46 9.66
CA SER A 284 -3.25 -6.99 8.36
C SER A 284 -4.66 -6.58 7.99
N ALA A 285 -4.97 -6.67 6.70
CA ALA A 285 -6.35 -6.79 6.24
C ALA A 285 -6.94 -8.14 6.71
N VAL A 286 -8.21 -8.37 6.45
CA VAL A 286 -8.87 -9.62 6.83
C VAL A 286 -8.30 -10.80 6.02
N LEU A 287 -7.81 -11.84 6.71
CA LEU A 287 -7.25 -13.06 6.16
C LEU A 287 -8.06 -14.26 6.63
N SER A 288 -8.28 -15.25 5.76
CA SER A 288 -9.02 -16.47 6.14
C SER A 288 -8.22 -17.41 7.05
N ASN A 289 -6.88 -17.34 7.00
CA ASN A 289 -5.96 -18.18 7.78
C ASN A 289 -5.17 -17.42 8.86
N ALA A 290 -5.74 -16.35 9.40
CA ALA A 290 -5.07 -15.54 10.43
C ALA A 290 -4.72 -16.30 11.70
N GLU A 291 -5.56 -17.27 12.11
CA GLU A 291 -5.26 -18.14 13.26
C GLU A 291 -4.01 -19.00 13.01
N GLN A 292 -3.80 -19.45 11.78
CA GLN A 292 -2.62 -20.21 11.39
C GLN A 292 -1.36 -19.35 11.48
N ILE A 293 -1.43 -18.11 10.97
CA ILE A 293 -0.32 -17.16 11.07
C ILE A 293 -0.06 -16.76 12.53
N GLN A 294 -1.11 -16.60 13.35
CA GLN A 294 -0.98 -16.29 14.77
C GLN A 294 -0.25 -17.42 15.52
N LYS A 295 -0.61 -18.67 15.27
CA LYS A 295 0.05 -19.84 15.88
C LYS A 295 1.52 -19.92 15.48
N TRP A 296 1.83 -19.67 14.23
CA TRP A 296 3.20 -19.60 13.75
C TRP A 296 4.00 -18.47 14.41
N LEU A 297 3.44 -17.24 14.42
CA LEU A 297 4.18 -16.06 14.85
C LEU A 297 4.29 -15.93 16.39
N LEU A 298 3.19 -16.18 17.09
CA LEU A 298 3.05 -15.89 18.53
C LEU A 298 2.77 -17.14 19.38
N GLY A 299 2.71 -18.32 18.77
CA GLY A 299 2.36 -19.56 19.45
C GLY A 299 0.87 -19.68 19.82
N GLU A 300 0.51 -20.73 20.55
CA GLU A 300 -0.90 -21.01 20.91
C GLU A 300 -1.50 -19.95 21.86
N ALA A 301 -0.68 -19.30 22.70
CA ALA A 301 -1.10 -18.25 23.63
C ALA A 301 -1.16 -16.84 23.01
N GLY A 302 -0.79 -16.70 21.74
CA GLY A 302 -0.79 -15.43 21.04
C GLY A 302 -2.17 -14.80 20.91
N VAL A 303 -2.21 -13.48 20.75
CA VAL A 303 -3.47 -12.74 20.64
C VAL A 303 -3.84 -12.53 19.16
N LEU A 304 -5.06 -12.92 18.80
CA LEU A 304 -5.70 -12.52 17.55
C LEU A 304 -6.78 -11.48 17.85
N ALA A 305 -6.53 -10.23 17.45
CA ALA A 305 -7.49 -9.13 17.53
C ALA A 305 -8.23 -9.03 16.20
N SER A 306 -9.36 -9.70 16.09
CA SER A 306 -10.23 -9.70 14.91
C SER A 306 -11.69 -9.63 15.35
N ASP A 307 -12.49 -8.81 14.69
CA ASP A 307 -13.95 -8.76 14.88
C ASP A 307 -14.61 -8.48 13.52
N PRO A 308 -15.37 -9.44 12.96
CA PRO A 308 -16.04 -9.29 11.67
C PRO A 308 -17.17 -8.23 11.70
N LYS A 309 -17.57 -7.76 12.88
CA LYS A 309 -18.54 -6.66 13.03
C LYS A 309 -17.95 -5.29 12.78
N ILE A 310 -16.63 -5.17 12.82
CA ILE A 310 -15.95 -3.92 12.52
C ILE A 310 -16.00 -3.69 11.01
N LYS A 311 -16.84 -2.78 10.60
CA LYS A 311 -16.98 -2.37 9.19
C LYS A 311 -16.33 -1.02 8.97
N ALA A 312 -15.69 -0.87 7.81
CA ALA A 312 -15.27 0.44 7.32
C ALA A 312 -16.49 1.35 7.05
N THR A 313 -16.22 2.60 6.70
CA THR A 313 -17.27 3.56 6.29
C THR A 313 -18.23 2.92 5.28
N PRO A 314 -19.56 3.08 5.43
CA PRO A 314 -20.55 2.49 4.53
C PRO A 314 -20.29 2.87 3.08
N LYS A 315 -20.40 1.89 2.19
CA LYS A 315 -20.25 2.08 0.75
C LYS A 315 -21.46 1.51 0.03
N THR A 316 -22.01 2.31 -0.88
CA THR A 316 -23.02 1.83 -1.80
C THR A 316 -22.37 1.26 -3.04
N ILE A 317 -22.84 0.10 -3.51
CA ILE A 317 -22.33 -0.54 -4.71
C ILE A 317 -23.42 -0.45 -5.76
N GLY A 318 -23.14 0.27 -6.85
CA GLY A 318 -24.07 0.49 -7.93
C GLY A 318 -23.57 -0.13 -9.24
N PHE A 319 -24.49 -0.62 -10.05
CA PHE A 319 -24.24 -1.17 -11.37
C PHE A 319 -24.97 -0.34 -12.41
N ALA A 320 -24.24 0.20 -13.37
CA ALA A 320 -24.83 0.88 -14.51
C ALA A 320 -25.47 -0.14 -15.47
N SER A 321 -26.60 0.24 -16.10
CA SER A 321 -27.30 -0.54 -17.11
C SER A 321 -27.45 0.24 -18.43
N GLN A 322 -27.55 -0.47 -19.53
CA GLN A 322 -27.88 0.10 -20.86
C GLN A 322 -29.28 0.75 -20.89
N THR A 323 -30.13 0.43 -19.92
CA THR A 323 -31.44 1.06 -19.74
C THR A 323 -31.38 2.46 -19.15
N LYS A 324 -30.17 2.99 -18.94
CA LYS A 324 -29.84 4.31 -18.32
C LYS A 324 -30.10 4.38 -16.81
N ASP A 325 -30.25 3.24 -16.17
CA ASP A 325 -30.53 3.12 -14.74
C ASP A 325 -29.23 2.75 -13.99
N ILE A 326 -29.24 2.99 -12.69
CA ILE A 326 -28.22 2.45 -11.79
C ILE A 326 -28.93 1.57 -10.76
N HIS A 327 -28.48 0.31 -10.66
CA HIS A 327 -29.00 -0.69 -9.73
C HIS A 327 -28.04 -0.86 -8.56
N TYR A 328 -28.56 -0.86 -7.34
CA TYR A 328 -27.73 -1.01 -6.14
C TYR A 328 -27.74 -2.45 -5.67
N TYR A 329 -26.54 -2.93 -5.33
CA TYR A 329 -26.33 -4.28 -4.80
C TYR A 329 -26.70 -4.35 -3.33
N SER A 330 -27.40 -5.41 -2.93
CA SER A 330 -27.66 -5.80 -1.56
C SER A 330 -27.28 -7.27 -1.38
N ASP A 331 -26.59 -7.58 -0.25
CA ASP A 331 -26.28 -8.95 0.14
C ASP A 331 -27.55 -9.70 0.60
N ASP A 332 -28.62 -8.99 0.95
CA ASP A 332 -29.87 -9.56 1.38
C ASP A 332 -30.77 -9.87 0.19
N SER A 333 -30.87 -11.15 -0.14
CA SER A 333 -31.73 -11.61 -1.24
C SER A 333 -33.24 -11.38 -1.00
N ALA A 334 -33.63 -10.96 0.20
CA ALA A 334 -35.01 -10.61 0.57
C ALA A 334 -35.32 -9.13 0.36
N GLN A 335 -34.31 -8.29 0.10
CA GLN A 335 -34.54 -6.88 -0.23
C GLN A 335 -34.85 -6.72 -1.71
N GLU A 336 -35.88 -5.93 -2.00
CA GLU A 336 -36.15 -5.50 -3.38
C GLU A 336 -34.97 -4.73 -3.95
N ASP A 337 -34.62 -4.98 -5.23
CA ASP A 337 -33.56 -4.26 -5.95
C ASP A 337 -33.85 -2.75 -5.95
N PHE A 338 -33.11 -1.99 -5.14
CA PHE A 338 -33.19 -0.54 -5.20
C PHE A 338 -32.46 -0.05 -6.43
N TYR A 339 -33.12 0.78 -7.23
CA TYR A 339 -32.52 1.37 -8.42
C TYR A 339 -32.93 2.83 -8.61
N VAL A 340 -32.08 3.59 -9.27
CA VAL A 340 -32.35 4.97 -9.69
C VAL A 340 -32.58 4.99 -11.19
N PRO A 341 -33.84 5.19 -11.63
CA PRO A 341 -34.17 5.23 -13.04
C PRO A 341 -33.64 6.50 -13.72
N ARG A 342 -33.32 6.42 -14.98
CA ARG A 342 -32.90 7.54 -15.84
C ARG A 342 -31.75 8.34 -15.25
N SER A 343 -30.81 7.66 -14.61
CA SER A 343 -29.63 8.29 -13.99
C SER A 343 -28.66 8.86 -15.04
N ILE A 344 -28.71 8.35 -16.27
CA ILE A 344 -27.89 8.77 -17.41
C ILE A 344 -28.73 9.56 -18.42
N GLU A 345 -28.25 10.76 -18.76
CA GLU A 345 -28.76 11.58 -19.84
C GLU A 345 -27.81 11.50 -21.03
N VAL A 346 -28.34 11.09 -22.19
CA VAL A 346 -27.53 10.93 -23.41
C VAL A 346 -27.69 12.17 -24.28
N ILE A 347 -26.57 12.79 -24.61
CA ILE A 347 -26.51 13.99 -25.44
C ILE A 347 -25.87 13.70 -26.79
N ALA A 348 -26.24 14.47 -27.81
CA ALA A 348 -25.65 14.41 -29.14
C ALA A 348 -24.38 15.26 -29.18
N LEU A 349 -23.25 14.66 -29.58
CA LEU A 349 -21.98 15.37 -29.73
C LEU A 349 -21.88 16.15 -31.02
N GLN A 350 -21.14 17.25 -31.05
CA GLN A 350 -20.86 17.97 -32.29
C GLN A 350 -20.16 17.07 -33.30
N ARG A 351 -20.69 17.06 -34.55
CA ARG A 351 -20.14 16.25 -35.64
C ARG A 351 -18.86 16.88 -36.19
N ARG A 352 -17.82 16.06 -36.39
CA ARG A 352 -16.63 16.48 -37.13
C ARG A 352 -16.87 16.45 -38.64
N THR A 353 -16.12 17.25 -39.39
CA THR A 353 -16.34 17.53 -40.83
C THR A 353 -16.43 16.30 -41.74
N ARG A 354 -15.92 15.14 -41.34
CA ARG A 354 -15.92 13.88 -42.11
C ARG A 354 -16.76 12.76 -41.49
N GLU A 355 -17.48 13.01 -40.42
CA GLU A 355 -18.27 11.98 -39.73
C GLU A 355 -19.61 11.74 -40.44
N LYS A 356 -19.86 10.47 -40.81
CA LYS A 356 -21.09 10.08 -41.47
C LYS A 356 -22.25 9.84 -40.50
N LYS A 357 -21.94 9.44 -39.24
CA LYS A 357 -22.95 9.10 -38.23
C LYS A 357 -22.88 10.09 -37.04
N GLN A 358 -24.07 10.38 -36.48
CA GLN A 358 -24.16 11.14 -35.23
C GLN A 358 -23.57 10.30 -34.10
N ARG A 359 -22.71 10.88 -33.27
CA ARG A 359 -22.21 10.27 -32.03
C ARG A 359 -22.93 10.86 -30.83
N TYR A 360 -23.05 10.05 -29.82
CA TYR A 360 -23.72 10.39 -28.58
C TYR A 360 -22.76 10.20 -27.39
N PHE A 361 -23.04 10.92 -26.29
CA PHE A 361 -22.31 10.75 -25.03
C PHE A 361 -23.32 10.74 -23.86
N PRO A 362 -23.14 9.83 -22.88
CA PRO A 362 -22.26 8.68 -22.95
C PRO A 362 -22.78 7.62 -23.92
N GLU A 363 -21.86 6.83 -24.51
CA GLU A 363 -22.21 5.62 -25.23
C GLU A 363 -22.56 4.53 -24.21
N LEU A 364 -23.84 4.10 -24.19
CA LEU A 364 -24.38 3.22 -23.15
C LEU A 364 -23.80 1.81 -23.14
N THR A 365 -22.96 1.45 -24.10
CA THR A 365 -22.25 0.17 -24.20
C THR A 365 -20.78 0.30 -23.82
N ASP A 366 -20.25 1.51 -23.62
CA ASP A 366 -18.86 1.78 -23.27
C ASP A 366 -18.71 2.16 -21.79
N ALA A 367 -18.06 1.29 -21.03
CA ALA A 367 -17.78 1.49 -19.61
C ALA A 367 -17.03 2.79 -19.30
N LYS A 368 -16.16 3.25 -20.22
CA LYS A 368 -15.37 4.48 -20.04
C LYS A 368 -16.26 5.71 -20.15
N ASP A 369 -17.14 5.76 -21.14
CA ASP A 369 -18.08 6.87 -21.32
C ASP A 369 -19.00 7.02 -20.12
N ILE A 370 -19.53 5.90 -19.61
CA ILE A 370 -20.39 5.89 -18.43
C ILE A 370 -19.59 6.35 -17.20
N ALA A 371 -18.34 5.91 -17.03
CA ALA A 371 -17.46 6.34 -15.94
C ALA A 371 -17.21 7.86 -15.98
N ILE A 372 -16.85 8.41 -17.15
CA ILE A 372 -16.62 9.85 -17.35
C ILE A 372 -17.89 10.65 -17.03
N TYR A 373 -19.04 10.17 -17.50
CA TYR A 373 -20.34 10.82 -17.25
C TYR A 373 -20.63 10.96 -15.75
N TYR A 374 -20.55 9.85 -15.01
CA TYR A 374 -20.80 9.89 -13.58
C TYR A 374 -19.71 10.65 -12.82
N ALA A 375 -18.44 10.54 -13.22
CA ALA A 375 -17.36 11.30 -12.61
C ALA A 375 -17.61 12.80 -12.72
N ASN A 376 -17.97 13.31 -13.90
CA ASN A 376 -18.31 14.72 -14.08
C ASN A 376 -19.54 15.13 -13.25
N LYS A 377 -20.58 14.30 -13.19
CA LYS A 377 -21.81 14.61 -12.45
C LYS A 377 -21.64 14.63 -10.94
N LEU A 378 -20.77 13.76 -10.39
CA LEU A 378 -20.67 13.52 -8.94
C LEU A 378 -19.45 14.18 -8.28
N CYS A 379 -18.40 14.57 -9.02
CA CYS A 379 -17.15 15.12 -8.46
C CYS A 379 -17.34 16.41 -7.66
N LYS A 380 -18.41 17.16 -7.89
CA LYS A 380 -18.76 18.32 -7.05
C LYS A 380 -19.01 17.97 -5.57
N ASN A 381 -19.43 16.73 -5.28
CA ASN A 381 -19.73 16.25 -3.94
C ASN A 381 -18.51 15.58 -3.26
N GLY A 382 -17.38 15.43 -3.95
CA GLY A 382 -16.17 14.79 -3.42
C GLY A 382 -15.26 14.25 -4.52
N GLY A 383 -14.06 13.82 -4.14
CA GLY A 383 -13.08 13.26 -5.07
C GLY A 383 -13.60 12.02 -5.79
N ALA A 384 -13.29 11.91 -7.08
CA ALA A 384 -13.67 10.82 -7.96
C ALA A 384 -12.43 10.09 -8.52
N ALA A 385 -12.52 8.76 -8.63
CA ALA A 385 -11.49 7.96 -9.28
C ALA A 385 -12.12 7.07 -10.35
N ILE A 386 -11.52 7.03 -11.55
CA ILE A 386 -11.86 6.06 -12.59
C ILE A 386 -10.79 4.99 -12.60
N PHE A 387 -11.17 3.78 -12.22
CA PHE A 387 -10.28 2.63 -12.25
C PHE A 387 -10.22 2.04 -13.66
N ALA A 388 -9.01 1.90 -14.17
CA ALA A 388 -8.67 1.28 -15.43
C ALA A 388 -7.77 0.06 -15.20
N ASN A 389 -8.02 -1.03 -15.88
CA ASN A 389 -7.29 -2.29 -15.69
C ASN A 389 -5.89 -2.31 -16.30
N ARG A 390 -5.53 -1.32 -17.11
CA ARG A 390 -4.22 -1.20 -17.80
C ARG A 390 -3.87 0.27 -18.01
N THR A 391 -2.58 0.56 -18.10
CA THR A 391 -2.06 1.90 -18.43
C THR A 391 -2.58 2.42 -19.77
N SER A 392 -2.68 1.56 -20.79
CA SER A 392 -3.27 1.93 -22.07
C SER A 392 -4.75 2.34 -21.96
N THR A 393 -5.49 1.78 -21.00
CA THR A 393 -6.87 2.17 -20.71
C THR A 393 -6.92 3.54 -20.02
N VAL A 394 -5.96 3.86 -19.13
CA VAL A 394 -5.82 5.21 -18.54
C VAL A 394 -5.69 6.25 -19.63
N LEU A 395 -4.76 6.05 -20.57
CA LEU A 395 -4.56 6.95 -21.70
C LEU A 395 -5.82 7.03 -22.58
N SER A 396 -6.53 5.90 -22.80
CA SER A 396 -7.79 5.86 -23.58
C SER A 396 -8.89 6.68 -22.93
N VAL A 397 -9.06 6.62 -21.60
CA VAL A 397 -10.03 7.44 -20.84
C VAL A 397 -9.67 8.93 -20.98
N ILE A 398 -8.42 9.28 -20.80
CA ILE A 398 -7.93 10.67 -20.91
C ILE A 398 -8.14 11.22 -22.32
N ASN A 399 -7.79 10.45 -23.36
CA ASN A 399 -8.03 10.84 -24.75
C ASN A 399 -9.53 11.05 -25.03
N ARG A 400 -10.40 10.22 -24.43
CA ARG A 400 -11.84 10.39 -24.57
C ARG A 400 -12.34 11.67 -23.88
N ILE A 401 -11.81 12.04 -22.74
CA ILE A 401 -12.11 13.30 -22.05
C ILE A 401 -11.70 14.51 -22.93
N ILE A 402 -10.53 14.46 -23.55
CA ILE A 402 -10.05 15.49 -24.46
C ILE A 402 -10.95 15.56 -25.71
N GLU A 403 -11.33 14.41 -26.29
CA GLU A 403 -12.25 14.35 -27.43
C GLU A 403 -13.61 15.00 -27.11
N LEU A 404 -14.14 14.77 -25.91
CA LEU A 404 -15.41 15.35 -25.47
C LEU A 404 -15.33 16.88 -25.40
N ARG A 405 -14.25 17.41 -24.78
CA ARG A 405 -13.97 18.86 -24.77
C ARG A 405 -13.91 19.44 -26.20
N ASP A 406 -13.15 18.78 -27.09
CA ASP A 406 -12.99 19.26 -28.49
C ASP A 406 -14.29 19.20 -29.29
N ARG A 407 -15.27 18.40 -28.85
CA ARG A 407 -16.62 18.32 -29.41
C ARG A 407 -17.63 19.25 -28.72
N GLY A 408 -17.11 20.19 -27.89
CA GLY A 408 -17.94 21.19 -27.22
C GLY A 408 -18.76 20.64 -26.05
N HIS A 409 -18.43 19.44 -25.54
CA HIS A 409 -19.02 18.95 -24.30
C HIS A 409 -18.23 19.44 -23.12
N ASP A 410 -18.85 20.33 -22.34
CA ASP A 410 -18.21 20.90 -21.18
C ASP A 410 -18.16 19.92 -20.01
N LEU A 411 -16.95 19.65 -19.51
CA LEU A 411 -16.70 18.91 -18.25
C LEU A 411 -16.54 19.90 -17.08
N ALA A 412 -17.43 20.89 -17.01
CA ALA A 412 -17.37 22.05 -16.12
C ALA A 412 -17.27 21.70 -14.65
N GLU A 413 -17.93 20.62 -14.21
CA GLU A 413 -17.95 20.22 -12.81
C GLU A 413 -16.55 19.71 -12.35
N ILE A 414 -15.81 19.01 -13.22
CA ILE A 414 -14.47 18.53 -12.89
C ILE A 414 -13.53 19.72 -12.78
N LYS A 415 -13.49 20.57 -13.83
CA LYS A 415 -12.61 21.74 -13.89
C LYS A 415 -12.97 22.77 -12.83
N GLY A 416 -14.26 23.12 -12.69
CA GLY A 416 -14.75 24.16 -11.80
C GLY A 416 -14.59 23.86 -10.32
N ASN A 417 -14.47 22.58 -9.94
CA ASN A 417 -14.25 22.16 -8.56
C ASN A 417 -12.79 21.81 -8.28
N SER A 418 -11.86 21.99 -9.22
CA SER A 418 -10.42 21.80 -9.07
C SER A 418 -9.72 23.15 -8.90
N ASP A 419 -8.56 23.13 -8.22
CA ASP A 419 -7.74 24.34 -7.99
C ASP A 419 -6.97 24.71 -9.27
N GLY A 420 -7.20 25.93 -9.77
CA GLY A 420 -6.59 26.39 -11.03
C GLY A 420 -5.08 26.56 -10.96
N GLU A 421 -4.51 26.97 -9.84
CA GLU A 421 -3.06 27.12 -9.68
C GLU A 421 -2.39 25.75 -9.68
N GLU A 422 -2.96 24.79 -8.93
CA GLU A 422 -2.41 23.45 -8.87
C GLU A 422 -2.54 22.70 -10.20
N MET A 423 -3.66 22.90 -10.94
CA MET A 423 -3.80 22.36 -12.30
C MET A 423 -2.68 22.86 -13.22
N ASN A 424 -2.34 24.17 -13.14
CA ASN A 424 -1.26 24.75 -13.96
C ASN A 424 0.11 24.22 -13.56
N ARG A 425 0.39 24.08 -12.25
CA ARG A 425 1.65 23.52 -11.76
C ARG A 425 1.85 22.09 -12.23
N LEU A 426 0.83 21.25 -12.10
CA LEU A 426 0.89 19.86 -12.57
C LEU A 426 0.98 19.76 -14.08
N ALA A 427 0.27 20.61 -14.82
CA ALA A 427 0.39 20.66 -16.28
C ALA A 427 1.80 21.06 -16.72
N GLN A 428 2.43 22.01 -16.04
CA GLN A 428 3.82 22.39 -16.32
C GLN A 428 4.76 21.20 -16.07
N LEU A 429 4.62 20.55 -14.91
CA LEU A 429 5.44 19.40 -14.55
C LEU A 429 5.23 18.22 -15.52
N MET A 430 3.97 17.97 -15.95
CA MET A 430 3.69 16.98 -16.99
C MET A 430 4.29 17.36 -18.34
N SER A 431 4.28 18.66 -18.68
CA SER A 431 4.87 19.16 -19.92
C SER A 431 6.37 18.93 -19.97
N ASP A 432 7.06 19.07 -18.83
CA ASP A 432 8.52 18.85 -18.74
C ASP A 432 8.92 17.41 -19.06
N TYR A 433 8.06 16.44 -18.75
CA TYR A 433 8.31 15.02 -19.05
C TYR A 433 7.73 14.56 -20.40
N TYR A 434 6.53 15.02 -20.75
CA TYR A 434 5.76 14.50 -21.89
C TYR A 434 5.57 15.49 -23.04
N GLY A 435 5.92 16.78 -22.84
CA GLY A 435 5.65 17.86 -23.80
C GLY A 435 4.24 18.44 -23.66
N GLU A 436 4.06 19.67 -24.17
CA GLU A 436 2.82 20.45 -24.04
C GLU A 436 1.58 19.79 -24.67
N GLN A 437 1.79 19.12 -25.82
CA GLN A 437 0.70 18.53 -26.59
C GLN A 437 0.31 17.12 -26.15
N HIS A 438 0.99 16.57 -25.16
CA HIS A 438 0.69 15.22 -24.70
C HIS A 438 -0.66 15.18 -23.97
N PRO A 439 -1.46 14.10 -24.13
CA PRO A 439 -2.76 13.98 -23.49
C PRO A 439 -2.76 14.17 -21.96
N TYR A 440 -1.69 13.75 -21.27
CA TYR A 440 -1.58 13.93 -19.80
C TYR A 440 -1.43 15.40 -19.42
N THR A 441 -0.62 16.16 -20.16
CA THR A 441 -0.46 17.61 -19.96
C THR A 441 -1.79 18.33 -20.19
N ILE A 442 -2.45 18.03 -21.28
CA ILE A 442 -3.75 18.62 -21.63
C ILE A 442 -4.82 18.29 -20.57
N ALA A 443 -4.83 17.04 -20.06
CA ALA A 443 -5.79 16.59 -19.05
C ALA A 443 -5.62 17.32 -17.71
N CYS A 444 -4.38 17.66 -17.31
CA CYS A 444 -4.13 18.44 -16.10
C CYS A 444 -4.85 19.80 -16.15
N TYR A 445 -4.85 20.49 -17.28
CA TYR A 445 -5.62 21.75 -17.48
C TYR A 445 -7.14 21.56 -17.39
N LEU A 446 -7.63 20.32 -17.44
CA LEU A 446 -9.03 19.96 -17.26
C LEU A 446 -9.35 19.46 -15.86
N GLY A 447 -8.39 19.45 -14.93
CA GLY A 447 -8.55 18.92 -13.57
C GLY A 447 -8.54 17.40 -13.50
N VAL A 448 -7.94 16.72 -14.49
CA VAL A 448 -7.84 15.26 -14.58
C VAL A 448 -6.39 14.82 -14.60
N VAL A 449 -6.03 13.87 -13.75
CA VAL A 449 -4.64 13.38 -13.65
C VAL A 449 -4.56 11.86 -13.78
N PRO A 450 -3.49 11.33 -14.42
CA PRO A 450 -3.18 9.91 -14.43
C PRO A 450 -2.51 9.46 -13.13
N HIS A 451 -2.73 8.20 -12.72
CA HIS A 451 -1.98 7.56 -11.63
C HIS A 451 -1.77 6.07 -11.91
N TYR A 452 -0.52 5.67 -12.13
CA TYR A 452 -0.12 4.28 -12.41
C TYR A 452 1.36 4.04 -12.04
N SER A 453 1.82 2.78 -11.99
CA SER A 453 3.15 2.40 -11.48
C SER A 453 4.33 3.04 -12.21
N ASN A 454 4.24 3.11 -13.55
CA ASN A 454 5.35 3.58 -14.38
C ASN A 454 5.42 5.11 -14.53
N LEU A 455 4.47 5.85 -13.93
CA LEU A 455 4.57 7.30 -13.88
C LEU A 455 5.84 7.70 -13.12
N PRO A 456 6.69 8.61 -13.64
CA PRO A 456 7.89 9.07 -12.95
C PRO A 456 7.60 9.44 -11.49
N ASN A 457 8.53 9.09 -10.59
CA ASN A 457 8.28 9.18 -9.15
C ASN A 457 7.90 10.59 -8.68
N GLY A 458 8.59 11.61 -9.21
CA GLY A 458 8.29 13.03 -8.91
C GLY A 458 6.88 13.43 -9.34
N LEU A 459 6.44 13.03 -10.53
CA LEU A 459 5.08 13.26 -11.03
C LEU A 459 4.04 12.54 -10.17
N ARG A 460 4.29 11.27 -9.82
CA ARG A 460 3.39 10.50 -8.98
C ARG A 460 3.18 11.14 -7.61
N LEU A 461 4.26 11.56 -6.95
CA LEU A 461 4.20 12.26 -5.66
C LEU A 461 3.46 13.60 -5.76
N ALA A 462 3.68 14.38 -6.83
CA ALA A 462 2.97 15.63 -7.05
C ALA A 462 1.46 15.42 -7.25
N VAL A 463 1.07 14.40 -8.04
CA VAL A 463 -0.35 14.01 -8.23
C VAL A 463 -0.98 13.57 -6.89
N GLU A 464 -0.28 12.75 -6.12
CA GLU A 464 -0.75 12.29 -4.82
C GLU A 464 -0.94 13.45 -3.84
N TYR A 465 0.00 14.39 -3.80
CA TYR A 465 -0.07 15.60 -2.98
C TYR A 465 -1.29 16.46 -3.36
N ALA A 466 -1.47 16.76 -4.63
CA ALA A 466 -2.61 17.55 -5.11
C ALA A 466 -3.97 16.89 -4.82
N CYS A 467 -4.05 15.57 -4.98
CA CYS A 467 -5.27 14.84 -4.66
C CYS A 467 -5.54 14.81 -3.14
N ARG A 468 -4.51 14.62 -2.31
CA ARG A 468 -4.61 14.63 -0.84
C ARG A 468 -5.15 15.95 -0.32
N ASN A 469 -4.67 17.06 -0.87
CA ASN A 469 -5.11 18.41 -0.52
C ASN A 469 -6.45 18.79 -1.16
N LYS A 470 -7.13 17.86 -1.83
CA LYS A 470 -8.41 18.08 -2.52
C LYS A 470 -8.35 19.16 -3.61
N ALA A 471 -7.16 19.47 -4.09
CA ALA A 471 -6.95 20.42 -5.16
C ALA A 471 -7.47 19.91 -6.52
N LEU A 472 -7.48 18.58 -6.71
CA LEU A 472 -8.02 17.93 -7.91
C LEU A 472 -9.20 17.02 -7.59
N ARG A 473 -10.13 16.92 -8.53
CA ARG A 473 -11.39 16.18 -8.33
C ARG A 473 -11.45 14.85 -9.04
N LEU A 474 -10.66 14.64 -10.09
CA LEU A 474 -10.70 13.39 -10.86
C LEU A 474 -9.30 12.81 -11.09
N VAL A 475 -9.12 11.56 -10.63
CA VAL A 475 -7.95 10.75 -10.94
C VAL A 475 -8.34 9.56 -11.81
N VAL A 476 -7.56 9.27 -12.86
CA VAL A 476 -7.70 8.06 -13.69
C VAL A 476 -6.53 7.13 -13.35
N CYS A 477 -6.81 5.95 -12.79
CA CYS A 477 -5.79 5.15 -12.13
C CYS A 477 -5.86 3.66 -12.47
N THR A 478 -4.75 2.96 -12.18
CA THR A 478 -4.68 1.49 -12.16
C THR A 478 -4.71 0.95 -10.72
N SER A 479 -4.45 -0.35 -10.53
CA SER A 479 -4.42 -1.02 -9.21
C SER A 479 -3.39 -0.42 -8.23
N THR A 480 -2.45 0.38 -8.70
CA THR A 480 -1.50 1.09 -7.84
C THR A 480 -2.16 2.04 -6.84
N LEU A 481 -3.37 2.52 -7.14
CA LEU A 481 -4.15 3.30 -6.19
C LEU A 481 -4.58 2.48 -4.96
N ALA A 482 -4.69 1.16 -5.08
CA ALA A 482 -5.00 0.26 -3.96
C ALA A 482 -3.82 0.14 -2.97
N GLN A 483 -2.60 0.44 -3.43
CA GLN A 483 -1.36 0.21 -2.69
C GLN A 483 -0.77 1.54 -2.19
N GLY A 484 -0.88 1.80 -0.87
CA GLY A 484 -0.08 2.82 -0.18
C GLY A 484 -0.37 4.30 -0.47
N VAL A 485 -1.50 4.67 -1.11
CA VAL A 485 -1.79 6.08 -1.45
C VAL A 485 -2.99 6.61 -0.69
N ASN A 486 -2.82 7.72 0.02
CA ASN A 486 -3.89 8.39 0.77
C ASN A 486 -4.59 9.46 -0.08
N ILE A 487 -5.39 9.04 -1.04
CA ILE A 487 -6.21 9.95 -1.85
C ILE A 487 -7.66 9.95 -1.34
N PRO A 488 -8.26 11.13 -1.05
CA PRO A 488 -9.63 11.24 -0.56
C PRO A 488 -10.64 11.00 -1.68
N ILE A 489 -10.98 9.73 -1.93
CA ILE A 489 -11.97 9.33 -2.94
C ILE A 489 -13.32 9.14 -2.27
N LYS A 490 -14.37 9.79 -2.81
CA LYS A 490 -15.77 9.53 -2.45
C LYS A 490 -16.45 8.60 -3.44
N TYR A 491 -16.10 8.71 -4.73
CA TYR A 491 -16.71 7.97 -5.84
C TYR A 491 -15.65 7.18 -6.59
N LEU A 492 -15.79 5.86 -6.63
CA LEU A 492 -14.94 4.96 -7.40
C LEU A 492 -15.73 4.38 -8.57
N PHE A 493 -15.27 4.62 -9.80
CA PHE A 493 -15.89 4.10 -11.03
C PHE A 493 -15.04 2.95 -11.56
N MET A 494 -15.61 1.73 -11.55
CA MET A 494 -14.93 0.51 -11.99
C MET A 494 -15.27 0.23 -13.44
N THR A 495 -14.30 0.43 -14.36
CA THR A 495 -14.52 0.12 -15.78
C THR A 495 -14.39 -1.37 -16.10
N SER A 496 -13.73 -2.14 -15.24
CA SER A 496 -13.53 -3.59 -15.39
C SER A 496 -13.08 -4.21 -14.07
N PHE A 497 -13.42 -5.49 -13.85
CA PHE A 497 -12.87 -6.35 -12.79
C PHE A 497 -11.75 -7.27 -13.27
N MET A 498 -11.39 -7.20 -14.53
CA MET A 498 -10.32 -8.01 -15.09
C MET A 498 -9.00 -7.23 -15.03
N VAL A 499 -7.96 -7.84 -14.49
CA VAL A 499 -6.59 -7.33 -14.55
C VAL A 499 -5.81 -8.26 -15.48
N ALA A 500 -5.31 -7.74 -16.59
CA ALA A 500 -4.74 -8.51 -17.69
C ALA A 500 -5.79 -9.51 -18.28
N ARG A 501 -5.66 -10.80 -18.01
CA ARG A 501 -6.59 -11.85 -18.47
C ARG A 501 -7.29 -12.57 -17.30
N ASN A 502 -6.93 -12.23 -16.07
CA ASN A 502 -7.45 -12.86 -14.86
C ASN A 502 -8.41 -11.92 -14.13
N SER A 503 -9.31 -12.48 -13.33
CA SER A 503 -10.10 -11.69 -12.39
C SER A 503 -9.18 -11.02 -11.37
N MET A 504 -9.53 -9.81 -10.95
CA MET A 504 -8.84 -9.10 -9.87
C MET A 504 -8.91 -9.94 -8.59
N GLN A 505 -7.82 -10.01 -7.84
CA GLN A 505 -7.83 -10.67 -6.52
C GLN A 505 -8.79 -9.94 -5.56
N ILE A 506 -9.52 -10.69 -4.76
CA ILE A 506 -10.49 -10.15 -3.77
C ILE A 506 -9.80 -9.16 -2.84
N ARG A 507 -8.62 -9.49 -2.33
CA ARG A 507 -7.80 -8.64 -1.46
C ARG A 507 -7.46 -7.30 -2.11
N SER A 508 -6.99 -7.33 -3.37
CA SER A 508 -6.66 -6.11 -4.13
C SER A 508 -7.87 -5.22 -4.34
N PHE A 509 -9.03 -5.82 -4.62
CA PHE A 509 -10.29 -5.10 -4.77
C PHE A 509 -10.77 -4.50 -3.45
N GLN A 510 -10.73 -5.24 -2.36
CA GLN A 510 -11.11 -4.76 -1.02
C GLN A 510 -10.19 -3.63 -0.55
N ASN A 511 -8.88 -3.70 -0.84
CA ASN A 511 -7.94 -2.61 -0.59
C ASN A 511 -8.30 -1.35 -1.40
N LEU A 512 -8.65 -1.50 -2.68
CA LEU A 512 -9.12 -0.39 -3.52
C LEU A 512 -10.42 0.21 -2.99
N MET A 513 -11.40 -0.60 -2.63
CA MET A 513 -12.63 -0.15 -1.97
C MET A 513 -12.34 0.55 -0.64
N GLY A 514 -11.35 0.07 0.11
CA GLY A 514 -10.93 0.67 1.38
C GLY A 514 -10.44 2.10 1.25
N ARG A 515 -9.98 2.49 0.07
CA ARG A 515 -9.59 3.88 -0.26
C ARG A 515 -10.80 4.78 -0.54
N THR A 516 -11.96 4.20 -0.83
CA THR A 516 -13.22 4.94 -1.04
C THR A 516 -13.86 5.25 0.30
N ALA A 517 -14.26 6.50 0.51
CA ALA A 517 -14.89 6.99 1.75
C ALA A 517 -14.07 6.73 3.01
N ARG A 518 -12.81 7.13 2.99
CA ARG A 518 -11.93 6.95 4.15
C ARG A 518 -12.51 7.65 5.39
N ALA A 519 -12.47 6.95 6.52
CA ALA A 519 -12.95 7.46 7.79
C ALA A 519 -12.28 8.79 8.18
N GLY A 520 -13.03 9.72 8.72
CA GLY A 520 -12.57 11.09 9.02
C GLY A 520 -12.62 12.07 7.83
N MET A 521 -12.79 11.57 6.58
CA MET A 521 -12.92 12.41 5.39
C MET A 521 -14.35 12.43 4.84
N TYR A 522 -14.99 11.26 4.78
CA TYR A 522 -16.34 11.08 4.29
C TYR A 522 -17.11 10.15 5.22
N THR A 523 -18.40 10.36 5.33
CA THR A 523 -19.33 9.51 6.10
C THR A 523 -19.88 8.35 5.27
N GLU A 524 -19.75 8.43 3.95
CA GLU A 524 -20.23 7.45 2.98
C GLU A 524 -19.44 7.52 1.67
N GLY A 525 -19.45 6.46 0.90
CA GLY A 525 -18.88 6.44 -0.44
C GLY A 525 -19.67 5.57 -1.41
N SER A 526 -19.35 5.69 -2.68
CA SER A 526 -20.01 4.87 -3.71
C SER A 526 -18.98 4.23 -4.63
N VAL A 527 -19.15 2.94 -4.87
CA VAL A 527 -18.44 2.18 -5.90
C VAL A 527 -19.43 1.90 -7.02
N ILE A 528 -19.17 2.42 -8.21
CA ILE A 528 -20.07 2.28 -9.35
C ILE A 528 -19.37 1.47 -10.44
N VAL A 529 -19.94 0.31 -10.72
CA VAL A 529 -19.51 -0.56 -11.82
C VAL A 529 -20.11 -0.02 -13.11
N THR A 530 -19.25 0.41 -14.02
CA THR A 530 -19.67 1.11 -15.24
C THR A 530 -19.68 0.24 -16.49
N ASP A 531 -19.28 -1.06 -16.42
CA ASP A 531 -19.55 -2.02 -17.51
C ASP A 531 -21.01 -2.50 -17.42
N PRO A 532 -21.91 -1.98 -18.26
CA PRO A 532 -23.33 -2.30 -18.16
C PRO A 532 -23.62 -3.76 -18.52
N ARG A 533 -22.76 -4.39 -19.32
CA ARG A 533 -22.94 -5.80 -19.73
C ARG A 533 -22.84 -6.76 -18.57
N LEU A 534 -22.14 -6.37 -17.47
CA LEU A 534 -22.02 -7.20 -16.30
C LEU A 534 -23.39 -7.39 -15.61
N PHE A 535 -24.11 -6.30 -15.38
CA PHE A 535 -25.44 -6.35 -14.77
C PHE A 535 -26.50 -6.88 -15.73
N ASP A 536 -26.54 -6.37 -16.96
CA ASP A 536 -27.58 -6.71 -17.94
C ASP A 536 -27.53 -8.19 -18.33
N ASN A 537 -26.33 -8.81 -18.36
CA ASN A 537 -26.16 -10.23 -18.69
C ASN A 537 -26.05 -11.15 -17.45
N ARG A 538 -26.34 -10.69 -16.25
CA ARG A 538 -26.14 -11.44 -14.99
C ARG A 538 -26.84 -12.81 -14.95
N ASN A 539 -27.95 -12.95 -15.68
CA ASN A 539 -28.71 -14.19 -15.76
C ASN A 539 -28.38 -15.01 -17.03
N ASN A 540 -27.49 -14.54 -17.88
CA ASN A 540 -27.18 -15.20 -19.15
C ASN A 540 -26.15 -16.31 -18.93
N ARG A 541 -26.62 -17.58 -19.04
CA ARG A 541 -25.77 -18.78 -18.88
C ARG A 541 -25.00 -19.12 -20.17
N ILE A 542 -25.54 -18.79 -21.34
CA ILE A 542 -24.97 -19.20 -22.64
C ILE A 542 -23.63 -18.50 -22.89
N ASN A 543 -23.53 -17.22 -22.54
CA ASN A 543 -22.33 -16.41 -22.76
C ASN A 543 -21.47 -16.25 -21.47
N GLY A 544 -21.72 -17.07 -20.45
CA GLY A 544 -20.98 -17.00 -19.17
C GLY A 544 -21.22 -15.72 -18.37
N GLY A 545 -22.31 -14.99 -18.64
CA GLY A 545 -22.66 -13.77 -17.92
C GLY A 545 -22.89 -14.01 -16.43
N ASN A 546 -23.57 -15.10 -16.09
CA ASN A 546 -23.82 -15.50 -14.72
C ASN A 546 -22.52 -15.85 -13.96
N LEU A 547 -21.52 -16.43 -14.61
CA LEU A 547 -20.22 -16.72 -13.98
C LEU A 547 -19.48 -15.43 -13.64
N ARG A 548 -19.42 -14.50 -14.60
CA ARG A 548 -18.80 -13.18 -14.38
C ARG A 548 -19.52 -12.38 -13.29
N TRP A 549 -20.83 -12.49 -13.22
CA TRP A 549 -21.62 -11.86 -12.16
C TRP A 549 -21.26 -12.45 -10.80
N ASN A 550 -21.24 -13.77 -10.68
CA ASN A 550 -20.90 -14.46 -9.45
C ASN A 550 -19.47 -14.16 -9.01
N ASP A 551 -18.50 -14.11 -9.94
CA ASP A 551 -17.13 -13.73 -9.61
C ASP A 551 -17.03 -12.27 -9.14
N CYS A 552 -17.82 -11.37 -9.74
CA CYS A 552 -17.88 -9.98 -9.32
C CYS A 552 -18.52 -9.84 -7.92
N THR A 553 -19.64 -10.51 -7.66
CA THR A 553 -20.34 -10.38 -6.37
C THR A 553 -19.56 -10.96 -5.20
N LYS A 554 -18.75 -12.01 -5.41
CA LYS A 554 -17.81 -12.51 -4.40
C LYS A 554 -16.81 -11.45 -3.92
N MET A 555 -16.44 -10.48 -4.76
CA MET A 555 -15.50 -9.42 -4.38
C MET A 555 -16.10 -8.44 -3.37
N PHE A 556 -17.43 -8.32 -3.33
CA PHE A 556 -18.15 -7.44 -2.40
C PHE A 556 -18.44 -8.11 -1.05
N ASP A 557 -18.35 -9.43 -0.98
CA ASP A 557 -18.53 -10.16 0.25
C ASP A 557 -17.37 -9.87 1.21
N SER A 558 -17.66 -9.17 2.30
CA SER A 558 -16.67 -8.84 3.33
C SER A 558 -16.16 -10.07 4.10
N SER A 559 -16.87 -11.20 4.02
CA SER A 559 -16.45 -12.47 4.61
C SER A 559 -15.57 -13.30 3.67
N ALA A 560 -15.59 -13.01 2.36
CA ALA A 560 -14.72 -13.66 1.39
C ALA A 560 -13.30 -13.10 1.56
N SER A 561 -12.47 -13.81 2.30
CA SER A 561 -11.05 -13.49 2.45
C SER A 561 -10.20 -14.60 1.84
N GLU A 562 -9.13 -14.19 1.15
CA GLU A 562 -8.15 -15.13 0.60
C GLU A 562 -7.16 -15.54 1.70
N PRO A 563 -6.69 -16.79 1.74
CA PRO A 563 -5.60 -17.17 2.62
C PRO A 563 -4.31 -16.45 2.19
N CYS A 564 -3.49 -16.10 3.15
CA CYS A 564 -2.14 -15.65 2.87
C CYS A 564 -1.21 -16.86 2.77
N GLY A 565 -0.47 -16.96 1.66
CA GLY A 565 0.53 -17.99 1.45
C GLY A 565 1.92 -17.56 1.92
N SER A 566 2.93 -18.36 1.58
CA SER A 566 4.35 -18.04 1.74
C SER A 566 5.06 -18.05 0.39
N SER A 567 5.86 -17.03 0.14
CA SER A 567 6.71 -16.98 -1.06
C SER A 567 7.78 -18.09 -1.04
N ILE A 568 8.31 -18.45 0.11
CA ILE A 568 9.30 -19.52 0.27
C ILE A 568 8.64 -20.88 -0.03
N LEU A 569 7.42 -21.11 0.42
CA LEU A 569 6.69 -22.36 0.13
C LEU A 569 6.49 -22.58 -1.38
N SER A 570 6.42 -21.50 -2.16
CA SER A 570 6.27 -21.60 -3.61
C SER A 570 7.43 -22.32 -4.31
N LEU A 571 8.62 -22.46 -3.66
CA LEU A 571 9.77 -23.22 -4.19
C LEU A 571 9.42 -24.68 -4.44
N VAL A 572 8.52 -25.23 -3.65
CA VAL A 572 8.10 -26.63 -3.68
C VAL A 572 6.67 -26.85 -4.21
N GLN A 573 5.92 -25.77 -4.46
CA GLN A 573 4.57 -25.81 -4.99
C GLN A 573 4.52 -25.88 -6.51
N ASP A 574 3.40 -26.35 -7.06
CA ASP A 574 3.17 -26.52 -8.48
C ASP A 574 3.28 -25.20 -9.26
N ILE A 575 3.82 -25.28 -10.49
CA ILE A 575 3.76 -24.17 -11.45
C ILE A 575 2.47 -24.30 -12.23
N VAL A 576 1.51 -23.44 -11.97
CA VAL A 576 0.24 -23.39 -12.69
C VAL A 576 0.38 -22.41 -13.86
N ILE A 577 0.21 -22.91 -15.10
CA ILE A 577 0.20 -22.08 -16.31
C ILE A 577 -1.23 -21.67 -16.64
N ASP A 578 -2.16 -22.62 -16.59
CA ASP A 578 -3.60 -22.42 -16.67
C ASP A 578 -4.34 -23.64 -16.10
N TYR A 579 -5.67 -23.67 -16.19
CA TYR A 579 -6.50 -24.73 -15.63
C TYR A 579 -6.27 -26.14 -16.23
N GLN A 580 -5.48 -26.25 -17.31
CA GLN A 580 -5.19 -27.52 -18.00
C GLN A 580 -3.68 -27.85 -18.04
N ALA A 581 -2.81 -26.90 -17.74
CA ALA A 581 -1.38 -27.05 -17.90
C ALA A 581 -0.63 -26.53 -16.68
N GLY A 582 0.34 -27.30 -16.22
CA GLY A 582 1.20 -26.97 -15.10
C GLY A 582 2.33 -27.98 -14.94
N PHE A 583 3.20 -27.74 -13.98
CA PHE A 583 4.29 -28.64 -13.61
C PHE A 583 4.23 -28.94 -12.12
N ILE A 584 4.54 -30.18 -11.76
CA ILE A 584 4.52 -30.64 -10.36
C ILE A 584 5.68 -29.98 -9.61
N GLY A 585 5.36 -29.31 -8.51
CA GLY A 585 6.32 -28.54 -7.73
C GLY A 585 7.46 -29.39 -7.16
N SER A 586 7.18 -30.62 -6.72
CA SER A 586 8.21 -31.51 -6.22
C SER A 586 9.23 -31.94 -7.29
N GLU A 587 8.83 -32.03 -8.57
CA GLU A 587 9.76 -32.31 -9.68
C GLU A 587 10.64 -31.11 -9.97
N VAL A 588 10.05 -29.91 -9.99
CA VAL A 588 10.79 -28.64 -10.15
C VAL A 588 11.78 -28.44 -9.01
N ALA A 589 11.37 -28.67 -7.76
CA ALA A 589 12.24 -28.58 -6.59
C ALA A 589 13.41 -29.58 -6.66
N LYS A 590 13.16 -30.82 -7.04
CA LYS A 590 14.24 -31.86 -7.22
C LYS A 590 15.24 -31.44 -8.29
N PHE A 591 14.76 -30.90 -9.42
CA PHE A 591 15.65 -30.37 -10.44
C PHE A 591 16.56 -29.27 -9.90
N ILE A 592 15.99 -28.33 -9.17
CA ILE A 592 16.75 -27.23 -8.52
C ILE A 592 17.79 -27.84 -7.56
N ILE A 593 17.39 -28.75 -6.67
CA ILE A 593 18.28 -29.40 -5.70
C ILE A 593 19.48 -30.10 -6.38
N GLU A 594 19.26 -30.79 -7.48
CA GLU A 594 20.31 -31.55 -8.18
C GLU A 594 21.26 -30.67 -9.00
N ASN A 595 20.82 -29.48 -9.42
CA ASN A 595 21.56 -28.61 -10.33
C ASN A 595 21.96 -27.25 -9.71
N TYR A 596 21.58 -26.95 -8.49
CA TYR A 596 21.94 -25.70 -7.82
C TYR A 596 23.47 -25.57 -7.67
N GLY A 597 24.02 -24.38 -7.96
CA GLY A 597 25.45 -24.12 -7.96
C GLY A 597 26.15 -24.50 -9.29
N LYS A 598 25.48 -25.16 -10.22
CA LYS A 598 26.00 -25.35 -11.59
C LYS A 598 25.63 -24.13 -12.45
N ASN A 599 26.54 -23.79 -13.38
CA ASN A 599 26.28 -22.67 -14.29
C ASN A 599 24.95 -22.87 -15.03
N ASP A 600 24.12 -21.81 -15.07
CA ASP A 600 22.85 -21.74 -15.81
C ASP A 600 21.72 -22.68 -15.33
N CYS A 601 21.72 -23.14 -14.09
CA CYS A 601 20.67 -24.01 -13.55
C CYS A 601 19.23 -23.49 -13.87
N PHE A 602 18.94 -22.25 -13.61
CA PHE A 602 17.60 -21.69 -13.85
C PHE A 602 17.27 -21.48 -15.33
N ASN A 603 18.25 -21.15 -16.17
CA ASN A 603 18.06 -21.06 -17.63
C ASN A 603 17.82 -22.44 -18.24
N GLN A 604 18.53 -23.49 -17.75
CA GLN A 604 18.26 -24.87 -18.13
C GLN A 604 16.85 -25.29 -17.73
N LEU A 605 16.42 -24.98 -16.51
CA LEU A 605 15.07 -25.26 -16.04
C LEU A 605 14.00 -24.58 -16.94
N ILE A 606 14.19 -23.31 -17.30
CA ILE A 606 13.29 -22.61 -18.23
C ILE A 606 13.22 -23.33 -19.56
N SER A 607 14.37 -23.76 -20.11
CA SER A 607 14.44 -24.46 -21.38
C SER A 607 13.72 -25.81 -21.33
N GLU A 608 13.94 -26.61 -20.27
CA GLU A 608 13.30 -27.92 -20.12
C GLU A 608 11.79 -27.81 -19.95
N LEU A 609 11.33 -26.92 -19.07
CA LEU A 609 9.91 -26.72 -18.85
C LEU A 609 9.22 -26.16 -20.11
N SER A 610 9.90 -25.24 -20.82
CA SER A 610 9.37 -24.70 -22.08
C SER A 610 9.26 -25.78 -23.17
N SER A 611 10.26 -26.66 -23.29
CA SER A 611 10.22 -27.77 -24.23
C SER A 611 9.09 -28.76 -23.89
N ALA A 612 8.97 -29.14 -22.62
CA ALA A 612 7.91 -30.02 -22.14
C ALA A 612 6.49 -29.40 -22.33
N LEU A 613 6.36 -28.06 -22.17
CA LEU A 613 5.09 -27.37 -22.43
C LEU A 613 4.72 -27.44 -23.92
N LEU A 614 5.68 -27.17 -24.82
CA LEU A 614 5.44 -27.17 -26.26
C LEU A 614 5.12 -28.58 -26.79
N GLU A 615 5.74 -29.62 -26.22
CA GLU A 615 5.41 -31.02 -26.57
C GLU A 615 3.97 -31.37 -26.17
N ARG A 616 3.53 -30.96 -24.99
CA ARG A 616 2.18 -31.27 -24.48
C ARG A 616 1.11 -30.33 -25.04
N TYR A 617 1.44 -29.04 -25.29
CA TYR A 617 0.51 -27.98 -25.65
C TYR A 617 1.10 -27.00 -26.67
N PRO A 618 1.17 -27.35 -27.96
CA PRO A 618 1.86 -26.57 -28.99
C PRO A 618 1.35 -25.15 -29.23
N SER A 619 0.15 -24.83 -28.75
CA SER A 619 -0.49 -23.50 -28.91
C SER A 619 -0.26 -22.54 -27.74
N LYS A 620 0.48 -22.95 -26.70
CA LYS A 620 0.67 -22.13 -25.49
C LYS A 620 2.00 -21.39 -25.48
N THR A 621 2.02 -20.19 -24.91
CA THR A 621 3.19 -19.31 -24.85
C THR A 621 3.98 -19.49 -23.55
N ASN A 622 5.30 -19.32 -23.61
CA ASN A 622 6.27 -19.60 -22.53
C ASN A 622 6.39 -18.50 -21.46
N ASN A 623 5.71 -17.36 -21.58
CA ASN A 623 5.95 -16.19 -20.72
C ASN A 623 5.76 -16.48 -19.21
N ASN A 624 4.80 -17.32 -18.85
CA ASN A 624 4.52 -17.66 -17.45
C ASN A 624 5.60 -18.55 -16.82
N ILE A 625 6.30 -19.39 -17.62
CA ILE A 625 7.38 -20.26 -17.11
C ILE A 625 8.58 -19.42 -16.69
N ALA A 626 9.06 -18.56 -17.58
CA ALA A 626 10.22 -17.71 -17.28
C ALA A 626 9.97 -16.83 -16.05
N GLU A 627 8.77 -16.28 -15.90
CA GLU A 627 8.40 -15.46 -14.75
C GLU A 627 8.37 -16.29 -13.45
N SER A 628 7.79 -17.51 -13.50
CA SER A 628 7.71 -18.40 -12.34
C SER A 628 9.08 -18.93 -11.91
N VAL A 629 9.96 -19.25 -12.84
CA VAL A 629 11.34 -19.71 -12.54
C VAL A 629 12.19 -18.53 -12.03
N SER A 630 12.08 -17.34 -12.63
CA SER A 630 12.77 -16.14 -12.15
C SER A 630 12.33 -15.75 -10.74
N PHE A 631 11.06 -15.98 -10.41
CA PHE A 631 10.56 -15.78 -9.06
C PHE A 631 11.25 -16.73 -8.06
N ARG A 632 11.33 -18.04 -8.37
CA ARG A 632 12.01 -19.04 -7.54
C ARG A 632 13.49 -18.70 -7.35
N LYS A 633 14.17 -18.29 -8.42
CA LYS A 633 15.56 -17.84 -8.34
C LYS A 633 15.73 -16.72 -7.30
N ARG A 634 14.95 -15.66 -7.39
CA ARG A 634 15.02 -14.53 -6.44
C ARG A 634 14.66 -14.94 -5.01
N THR A 635 13.75 -15.87 -4.83
CA THR A 635 13.41 -16.41 -3.50
C THR A 635 14.60 -17.17 -2.91
N MET A 636 15.33 -17.94 -3.71
CA MET A 636 16.55 -18.61 -3.25
C MET A 636 17.68 -17.63 -2.96
N GLU A 637 17.86 -16.59 -3.78
CA GLU A 637 18.80 -15.50 -3.51
C GLU A 637 18.51 -14.77 -2.19
N ALA A 638 17.22 -14.57 -1.84
CA ALA A 638 16.84 -14.02 -0.55
C ALA A 638 17.22 -14.94 0.62
N ILE A 639 17.04 -16.26 0.47
CA ILE A 639 17.49 -17.24 1.47
C ILE A 639 19.02 -17.25 1.57
N GLU A 640 19.74 -17.20 0.43
CA GLU A 640 21.22 -17.09 0.43
C GLU A 640 21.70 -15.90 1.27
N ASN A 641 21.17 -14.71 0.99
CA ASN A 641 21.57 -13.49 1.69
C ASN A 641 21.30 -13.56 3.19
N HIS A 642 20.15 -14.12 3.57
CA HIS A 642 19.80 -14.30 4.98
C HIS A 642 20.75 -15.29 5.68
N LEU A 643 21.04 -16.43 5.06
CA LEU A 643 21.98 -17.42 5.60
C LEU A 643 23.41 -16.87 5.66
N CYS A 644 23.86 -16.09 4.67
CA CYS A 644 25.15 -15.40 4.73
C CYS A 644 25.25 -14.49 5.97
N PHE A 645 24.18 -13.75 6.25
CA PHE A 645 24.14 -12.90 7.44
C PHE A 645 24.22 -13.71 8.74
N VAL A 646 23.41 -14.75 8.88
CA VAL A 646 23.42 -15.58 10.07
C VAL A 646 24.78 -16.23 10.26
N PHE A 647 25.37 -16.82 9.22
CA PHE A 647 26.68 -17.48 9.29
C PHE A 647 27.85 -16.50 9.50
N SER A 648 27.67 -15.24 9.12
CA SER A 648 28.68 -14.20 9.40
C SER A 648 28.66 -13.70 10.86
N ASN A 649 27.61 -13.99 11.62
CA ASN A 649 27.48 -13.61 13.02
C ASN A 649 27.60 -14.80 13.99
N ASP A 650 27.65 -16.02 13.50
CA ASP A 650 27.76 -17.24 14.30
C ASP A 650 29.07 -17.97 14.02
N GLU A 651 29.88 -18.19 15.08
CA GLU A 651 31.12 -18.95 14.99
C GLU A 651 30.90 -20.48 14.95
N ASN A 652 29.64 -20.93 15.03
CA ASN A 652 29.34 -22.36 14.98
C ASN A 652 29.70 -22.95 13.62
N THR A 653 30.32 -24.12 13.62
CA THR A 653 30.82 -24.79 12.43
C THR A 653 29.77 -25.63 11.71
N ASP A 654 28.63 -25.96 12.37
CA ASP A 654 27.58 -26.76 11.77
C ASP A 654 26.51 -25.89 11.07
N ARG A 655 26.92 -25.31 9.95
CA ARG A 655 26.08 -24.41 9.13
C ARG A 655 24.82 -25.10 8.58
N GLN A 656 24.86 -26.42 8.36
CA GLN A 656 23.70 -27.18 7.89
C GLN A 656 22.64 -27.32 8.98
N ALA A 657 23.06 -27.59 10.24
CA ALA A 657 22.13 -27.63 11.35
C ALA A 657 21.42 -26.28 11.54
N ILE A 658 22.16 -25.17 11.49
CA ILE A 658 21.62 -23.81 11.60
C ILE A 658 20.62 -23.55 10.44
N ALA A 659 20.96 -23.89 9.21
CA ALA A 659 20.06 -23.70 8.06
C ALA A 659 18.77 -24.51 8.20
N SER A 660 18.85 -25.75 8.72
CA SER A 660 17.69 -26.57 9.03
C SER A 660 16.80 -25.96 10.12
N GLU A 661 17.40 -25.38 11.17
CA GLU A 661 16.65 -24.67 12.21
C GLU A 661 15.93 -23.44 11.65
N ILE A 662 16.61 -22.60 10.87
CA ILE A 662 16.01 -21.44 10.21
C ILE A 662 14.86 -21.87 9.28
N CYS A 663 15.04 -22.94 8.51
CA CYS A 663 13.98 -23.49 7.66
C CYS A 663 12.73 -23.82 8.47
N LYS A 664 12.90 -24.48 9.61
CA LYS A 664 11.79 -24.89 10.51
C LYS A 664 11.07 -23.71 11.18
N GLU A 665 11.72 -22.58 11.30
CA GLU A 665 11.12 -21.36 11.84
C GLU A 665 10.31 -20.56 10.81
N THR A 666 10.42 -20.85 9.51
CA THR A 666 9.68 -20.14 8.46
C THR A 666 8.18 -20.46 8.49
N LEU A 667 7.37 -19.51 8.01
CA LEU A 667 5.94 -19.73 7.72
C LEU A 667 5.77 -20.83 6.67
N ALA A 668 6.66 -20.87 5.68
CA ALA A 668 6.69 -21.91 4.65
C ALA A 668 6.66 -23.31 5.26
N TYR A 669 7.59 -23.58 6.16
CA TYR A 669 7.70 -24.87 6.82
C TYR A 669 6.47 -25.18 7.70
N PHE A 670 5.96 -24.17 8.40
CA PHE A 670 4.76 -24.31 9.23
C PHE A 670 3.52 -24.69 8.39
N MET A 671 3.40 -24.17 7.17
CA MET A 671 2.26 -24.43 6.28
C MET A 671 2.43 -25.69 5.42
N ALA A 672 3.66 -26.15 5.21
CA ALA A 672 4.00 -27.25 4.31
C ALA A 672 3.49 -28.61 4.83
N ASN A 673 3.15 -29.50 3.91
CA ASN A 673 2.96 -30.92 4.21
C ASN A 673 4.32 -31.63 4.41
N ASP A 674 4.30 -32.90 4.82
CA ASP A 674 5.54 -33.62 5.19
C ASP A 674 6.52 -33.79 4.02
N ASP A 675 6.03 -34.01 2.79
CA ASP A 675 6.86 -34.12 1.60
C ASP A 675 7.48 -32.76 1.21
N GLU A 676 6.69 -31.68 1.32
CA GLU A 676 7.15 -30.31 1.07
C GLU A 676 8.18 -29.88 2.11
N LYS A 677 7.99 -30.22 3.41
CA LYS A 677 8.98 -29.95 4.48
C LYS A 677 10.34 -30.57 4.17
N ALA A 678 10.34 -31.84 3.75
CA ALA A 678 11.57 -32.53 3.42
C ALA A 678 12.30 -31.86 2.22
N LEU A 679 11.56 -31.37 1.23
CA LEU A 679 12.13 -30.64 0.10
C LEU A 679 12.65 -29.24 0.51
N LEU A 680 11.93 -28.52 1.38
CA LEU A 680 12.37 -27.23 1.90
C LEU A 680 13.67 -27.39 2.72
N GLU A 681 13.75 -28.32 3.65
CA GLU A 681 14.98 -28.62 4.38
C GLU A 681 16.14 -28.90 3.43
N ARG A 682 15.89 -29.70 2.38
CA ARG A 682 16.91 -30.00 1.38
C ARG A 682 17.37 -28.77 0.60
N ILE A 683 16.45 -27.86 0.27
CA ILE A 683 16.78 -26.58 -0.40
C ILE A 683 17.67 -25.73 0.52
N PHE A 684 17.33 -25.59 1.79
CA PHE A 684 18.16 -24.84 2.73
C PHE A 684 19.54 -25.49 2.92
N ASP A 685 19.62 -26.82 2.95
CA ASP A 685 20.85 -27.58 3.03
C ASP A 685 21.80 -27.29 1.85
N ILE A 686 21.30 -27.35 0.61
CA ILE A 686 22.15 -27.11 -0.57
C ILE A 686 22.64 -25.66 -0.64
N ILE A 687 21.82 -24.69 -0.19
CA ILE A 687 22.23 -23.30 -0.07
C ILE A 687 23.33 -23.18 0.98
N ALA A 688 23.16 -23.78 2.16
CA ALA A 688 24.16 -23.78 3.23
C ALA A 688 25.49 -24.42 2.79
N LEU A 689 25.42 -25.52 2.02
CA LEU A 689 26.62 -26.16 1.43
C LEU A 689 27.37 -25.22 0.49
N LYS A 690 26.67 -24.54 -0.41
CA LYS A 690 27.27 -23.55 -1.31
C LYS A 690 27.93 -22.40 -0.53
N ILE A 691 27.22 -21.87 0.48
CA ILE A 691 27.70 -20.78 1.33
C ILE A 691 28.90 -21.22 2.19
N SER A 692 28.99 -22.51 2.52
CA SER A 692 30.09 -23.05 3.34
C SER A 692 31.47 -22.99 2.67
N GLU A 693 31.53 -22.74 1.38
CA GLU A 693 32.79 -22.53 0.64
C GLU A 693 33.46 -21.19 0.95
N PHE A 694 32.72 -20.23 1.53
CA PHE A 694 33.17 -18.87 1.79
C PHE A 694 33.60 -18.67 3.25
N ASP A 695 34.64 -17.84 3.44
CA ASP A 695 35.08 -17.44 4.75
C ASP A 695 34.14 -16.39 5.42
N HIS A 696 34.39 -16.14 6.71
CA HIS A 696 33.55 -15.24 7.50
C HIS A 696 33.53 -13.80 6.96
N PHE A 697 34.66 -13.31 6.45
CA PHE A 697 34.75 -11.96 5.88
C PHE A 697 33.97 -11.85 4.58
N GLN A 698 34.08 -12.82 3.69
CA GLN A 698 33.32 -12.90 2.46
C GLN A 698 31.81 -12.97 2.72
N LEU A 699 31.40 -13.80 3.70
CA LEU A 699 29.98 -13.93 4.06
C LEU A 699 29.41 -12.61 4.59
N LYS A 700 30.18 -11.87 5.41
CA LYS A 700 29.78 -10.56 5.89
C LYS A 700 29.60 -9.55 4.75
N ASN A 701 30.45 -9.65 3.73
CA ASN A 701 30.34 -8.80 2.54
C ASN A 701 29.07 -9.13 1.73
N TYR A 702 28.82 -10.42 1.44
CA TYR A 702 27.66 -10.83 0.66
C TYR A 702 26.35 -10.65 1.41
N ALA A 703 26.34 -10.75 2.73
CA ALA A 703 25.17 -10.47 3.54
C ALA A 703 24.68 -9.02 3.43
N ARG A 704 25.57 -8.06 3.19
CA ARG A 704 25.24 -6.64 3.04
C ARG A 704 24.63 -6.32 1.69
N THR A 705 24.96 -7.10 0.64
CA THR A 705 24.32 -6.96 -0.66
C THR A 705 22.93 -7.58 -0.61
N MET A 706 22.00 -7.03 -1.40
CA MET A 706 20.64 -7.58 -1.51
C MET A 706 20.47 -8.43 -2.79
N ILE A 707 21.58 -8.96 -3.30
CA ILE A 707 21.69 -9.78 -4.50
C ILE A 707 22.31 -11.12 -4.13
N GLY A 708 22.08 -12.16 -4.95
CA GLY A 708 22.65 -13.48 -4.69
C GLY A 708 24.19 -13.49 -4.79
N ILE A 709 24.82 -14.48 -4.18
CA ILE A 709 26.27 -14.64 -4.10
C ILE A 709 26.92 -14.65 -5.50
N ASP A 710 26.31 -15.33 -6.47
CA ASP A 710 26.87 -15.43 -7.83
C ASP A 710 27.05 -14.06 -8.50
N LEU A 711 26.09 -13.16 -8.31
CA LEU A 711 26.19 -11.80 -8.83
C LEU A 711 27.18 -10.95 -8.02
N SER A 712 27.22 -11.12 -6.70
CA SER A 712 28.20 -10.45 -5.82
C SER A 712 29.64 -10.81 -6.24
N LEU A 713 29.93 -12.08 -6.49
CA LEU A 713 31.23 -12.54 -7.02
C LEU A 713 31.58 -11.93 -8.39
N GLN A 714 30.60 -11.84 -9.28
CA GLN A 714 30.82 -11.20 -10.58
C GLN A 714 31.15 -9.71 -10.42
N ILE A 715 30.50 -9.01 -9.49
CA ILE A 715 30.78 -7.60 -9.19
C ILE A 715 32.18 -7.44 -8.60
N GLU A 716 32.56 -8.26 -7.62
CA GLU A 716 33.93 -8.23 -7.05
C GLU A 716 34.99 -8.40 -8.12
N LYS A 717 34.83 -9.40 -8.97
CA LYS A 717 35.73 -9.68 -10.09
C LYS A 717 35.80 -8.49 -11.05
N TRP A 718 34.65 -7.92 -11.40
CA TRP A 718 34.56 -6.76 -12.29
C TRP A 718 35.25 -5.51 -11.68
N ILE A 719 35.06 -5.24 -10.37
CA ILE A 719 35.75 -4.15 -9.66
C ILE A 719 37.27 -4.33 -9.75
N ALA A 720 37.77 -5.56 -9.50
CA ALA A 720 39.20 -5.85 -9.54
C ALA A 720 39.79 -5.73 -10.96
N GLU A 721 39.14 -6.29 -11.97
CA GLU A 721 39.59 -6.26 -13.38
C GLU A 721 39.63 -4.82 -13.94
N ASN A 722 38.72 -3.97 -13.51
CA ASN A 722 38.65 -2.58 -13.95
C ASN A 722 39.44 -1.60 -13.04
N HIS A 723 40.11 -2.10 -12.00
CA HIS A 723 40.86 -1.26 -11.05
C HIS A 723 40.06 -0.05 -10.52
N LEU A 724 38.76 -0.26 -10.25
CA LEU A 724 37.82 0.82 -9.93
C LEU A 724 38.24 1.64 -8.70
N THR A 725 38.91 0.99 -7.74
CA THR A 725 39.40 1.62 -6.50
C THR A 725 40.73 2.34 -6.67
N GLN A 726 41.44 2.12 -7.76
CA GLN A 726 42.82 2.62 -7.97
C GLN A 726 42.91 3.70 -9.05
N GLN A 727 41.92 3.83 -9.94
CA GLN A 727 41.94 4.75 -11.08
C GLN A 727 40.82 5.80 -10.93
N ASN A 728 41.13 7.05 -11.36
CA ASN A 728 40.14 8.11 -11.46
C ASN A 728 39.40 8.01 -12.81
N TYR A 729 38.13 7.73 -12.78
CA TYR A 729 37.24 7.71 -13.94
C TYR A 729 36.39 8.99 -14.00
N THR A 730 36.15 9.48 -15.20
CA THR A 730 35.16 10.52 -15.43
C THR A 730 33.74 9.93 -15.28
N ASN A 731 32.75 10.76 -14.96
CA ASN A 731 31.35 10.29 -14.84
C ASN A 731 30.86 9.61 -16.13
N GLU A 732 31.28 10.10 -17.30
CA GLU A 732 30.89 9.49 -18.58
C GLU A 732 31.51 8.10 -18.79
N GLN A 733 32.77 7.91 -18.38
CA GLN A 733 33.41 6.59 -18.43
C GLN A 733 32.73 5.60 -17.46
N LEU A 734 32.48 6.03 -16.22
CA LEU A 734 31.77 5.20 -15.23
C LEU A 734 30.38 4.78 -15.73
N VAL A 735 29.61 5.70 -16.29
CA VAL A 735 28.27 5.39 -16.83
C VAL A 735 28.35 4.34 -17.92
N LYS A 736 29.28 4.47 -18.88
CA LYS A 736 29.45 3.51 -19.98
C LYS A 736 29.86 2.13 -19.47
N MET A 737 30.82 2.06 -18.55
CA MET A 737 31.29 0.80 -17.96
C MET A 737 30.20 0.09 -17.16
N LEU A 738 29.46 0.83 -16.33
CA LEU A 738 28.34 0.31 -15.53
C LEU A 738 27.20 -0.23 -16.39
N ILE A 739 26.82 0.51 -17.43
CA ILE A 739 25.77 0.06 -18.36
C ILE A 739 26.22 -1.20 -19.11
N SER A 740 27.48 -1.28 -19.58
CA SER A 740 28.00 -2.47 -20.25
C SER A 740 27.92 -3.68 -19.33
N PHE A 741 28.41 -3.56 -18.11
CA PHE A 741 28.40 -4.62 -17.13
C PHE A 741 26.98 -5.02 -16.71
N PHE A 742 26.09 -4.04 -16.52
CA PHE A 742 24.69 -4.32 -16.24
C PHE A 742 24.02 -5.15 -17.35
N LEU A 743 24.28 -4.82 -18.63
CA LEU A 743 23.73 -5.54 -19.78
C LEU A 743 24.31 -6.95 -19.94
N GLU A 744 25.55 -7.20 -19.50
CA GLU A 744 26.15 -8.53 -19.47
C GLU A 744 25.54 -9.44 -18.40
N THR A 745 25.14 -8.87 -17.25
CA THR A 745 24.66 -9.61 -16.10
C THR A 745 23.14 -9.73 -16.03
N HIS A 746 22.41 -8.83 -16.70
CA HIS A 746 20.95 -8.75 -16.65
C HIS A 746 20.33 -8.94 -18.04
N THR A 747 19.39 -9.88 -18.12
CA THR A 747 18.57 -10.04 -19.33
C THR A 747 17.42 -9.04 -19.29
N LEU A 748 17.52 -7.96 -20.05
CA LEU A 748 16.41 -7.04 -20.23
C LEU A 748 15.22 -7.75 -20.88
N LYS A 749 14.01 -7.43 -20.47
CA LYS A 749 12.75 -8.03 -21.01
C LYS A 749 12.59 -7.84 -22.53
N LYS A 750 13.30 -6.89 -23.13
CA LYS A 750 13.46 -6.69 -24.57
C LYS A 750 14.94 -6.38 -24.84
N GLU A 751 15.54 -6.99 -25.85
CA GLU A 751 16.83 -6.54 -26.39
C GLU A 751 16.65 -5.12 -26.93
N ILE A 752 17.12 -4.12 -26.18
CA ILE A 752 17.01 -2.70 -26.52
C ILE A 752 18.38 -2.24 -26.93
N GLY A 753 18.64 -2.23 -28.26
CA GLY A 753 19.93 -1.79 -28.81
C GLY A 753 20.32 -0.35 -28.48
N CYS A 754 19.37 0.47 -28.02
CA CYS A 754 19.58 1.89 -27.63
C CYS A 754 19.47 2.12 -26.10
N PHE A 755 19.61 1.09 -25.25
CA PHE A 755 19.48 1.25 -23.80
C PHE A 755 20.46 2.26 -23.20
N ALA A 756 21.72 2.21 -23.67
CA ALA A 756 22.75 3.14 -23.22
C ALA A 756 22.41 4.61 -23.57
N ASP A 757 21.87 4.82 -24.77
CA ASP A 757 21.47 6.16 -25.20
C ASP A 757 20.29 6.68 -24.38
N ILE A 758 19.28 5.82 -24.10
CA ILE A 758 18.15 6.18 -23.25
C ILE A 758 18.63 6.52 -21.83
N CYS A 759 19.54 5.73 -21.28
CA CYS A 759 20.12 5.98 -19.98
C CYS A 759 20.85 7.33 -19.92
N GLN A 760 21.65 7.65 -20.95
CA GLN A 760 22.32 8.95 -21.03
C GLN A 760 21.32 10.10 -21.16
N MET A 761 20.31 9.98 -22.03
CA MET A 761 19.24 10.99 -22.17
C MET A 761 18.47 11.21 -20.88
N TRP A 762 18.23 10.13 -20.10
CA TRP A 762 17.62 10.21 -18.77
C TRP A 762 18.48 11.00 -17.78
N LEU A 763 19.79 10.76 -17.78
CA LEU A 763 20.76 11.47 -16.94
C LEU A 763 20.93 12.94 -17.36
N ASP A 764 20.71 13.26 -18.64
CA ASP A 764 20.75 14.61 -19.20
C ASP A 764 19.42 15.37 -19.01
N GLY A 765 18.39 14.69 -18.47
CA GLY A 765 17.09 15.28 -18.19
C GLY A 765 16.23 15.51 -19.45
N CYS A 766 16.42 14.72 -20.50
CA CYS A 766 15.56 14.77 -21.68
C CYS A 766 14.13 14.34 -21.37
N SER A 767 13.17 14.94 -22.07
CA SER A 767 11.77 14.53 -22.01
C SER A 767 11.53 13.21 -22.76
N PHE A 768 10.43 12.52 -22.46
CA PHE A 768 10.04 11.31 -23.21
C PHE A 768 9.75 11.59 -24.68
N VAL A 769 9.38 12.84 -25.04
CA VAL A 769 9.20 13.25 -26.44
C VAL A 769 10.54 13.30 -27.16
N GLU A 770 11.55 13.96 -26.56
CA GLU A 770 12.91 14.00 -27.10
C GLU A 770 13.51 12.61 -27.24
N MET A 771 13.32 11.75 -26.23
CA MET A 771 13.74 10.34 -26.28
C MET A 771 13.02 9.58 -27.41
N HIS A 772 11.73 9.80 -27.60
CA HIS A 772 10.95 9.18 -28.68
C HIS A 772 11.46 9.61 -30.07
N GLU A 773 11.74 10.91 -30.25
CA GLU A 773 12.27 11.44 -31.50
C GLU A 773 13.64 10.84 -31.84
N CYS A 774 14.50 10.63 -30.84
CA CYS A 774 15.83 10.04 -31.05
C CYS A 774 15.81 8.53 -31.24
N THR A 775 14.97 7.80 -30.52
CA THR A 775 14.99 6.32 -30.49
C THR A 775 13.90 5.68 -31.32
N SER A 776 12.87 6.42 -31.71
CA SER A 776 11.63 5.93 -32.34
C SER A 776 10.85 4.91 -31.49
N LEU A 777 11.17 4.75 -30.20
CA LEU A 777 10.45 3.88 -29.29
C LEU A 777 9.16 4.56 -28.80
N PRO A 778 8.05 3.81 -28.62
CA PRO A 778 6.85 4.36 -28.03
C PRO A 778 7.09 4.94 -26.62
N ILE A 779 6.44 6.05 -26.29
CA ILE A 779 6.56 6.68 -24.96
C ILE A 779 6.28 5.69 -23.82
N ALA A 780 5.30 4.81 -23.97
CA ALA A 780 5.00 3.79 -22.96
C ALA A 780 6.15 2.79 -22.74
N ASP A 781 6.93 2.45 -23.77
CA ASP A 781 8.12 1.61 -23.64
C ASP A 781 9.26 2.40 -22.97
N LEU A 782 9.42 3.69 -23.27
CA LEU A 782 10.37 4.58 -22.62
C LEU A 782 10.07 4.77 -21.13
N GLU A 783 8.80 4.99 -20.78
CA GLU A 783 8.36 5.01 -19.37
C GLU A 783 8.74 3.73 -18.63
N ASP A 784 8.50 2.57 -19.23
CA ASP A 784 8.82 1.26 -18.63
C ASP A 784 10.34 1.10 -18.43
N ILE A 785 11.15 1.46 -19.43
CA ILE A 785 12.62 1.41 -19.37
C ILE A 785 13.13 2.38 -18.28
N CYS A 786 12.73 3.63 -18.32
CA CYS A 786 13.22 4.64 -17.37
C CYS A 786 12.78 4.32 -15.94
N SER A 787 11.53 3.88 -15.71
CA SER A 787 11.04 3.63 -14.36
C SER A 787 11.53 2.32 -13.77
N LYS A 788 11.61 1.24 -14.56
CA LYS A 788 11.99 -0.09 -14.06
C LYS A 788 13.47 -0.37 -14.23
N SER A 789 13.98 -0.30 -15.47
CA SER A 789 15.34 -0.75 -15.73
C SER A 789 16.37 0.28 -15.30
N ILE A 790 16.14 1.59 -15.47
CA ILE A 790 17.10 2.62 -15.09
C ILE A 790 16.93 3.04 -13.63
N SER A 791 15.74 3.55 -13.27
CA SER A 791 15.55 4.13 -11.94
C SER A 791 15.50 3.09 -10.81
N TYR A 792 15.14 1.85 -11.11
CA TYR A 792 15.08 0.79 -10.12
C TYR A 792 16.23 -0.22 -10.28
N GLU A 793 16.27 -1.01 -11.36
CA GLU A 793 17.23 -2.13 -11.50
C GLU A 793 18.69 -1.64 -11.58
N LEU A 794 19.00 -0.70 -12.48
CA LEU A 794 20.36 -0.18 -12.63
C LEU A 794 20.80 0.66 -11.42
N SER A 795 19.93 1.49 -10.86
CA SER A 795 20.24 2.26 -9.64
C SER A 795 20.51 1.32 -8.45
N PHE A 796 19.73 0.25 -8.30
CA PHE A 796 19.95 -0.78 -7.29
C PHE A 796 21.26 -1.54 -7.52
N PHE A 797 21.56 -1.89 -8.76
CA PHE A 797 22.83 -2.54 -9.15
C PHE A 797 24.05 -1.70 -8.80
N VAL A 798 24.00 -0.38 -9.07
CA VAL A 798 25.07 0.57 -8.68
C VAL A 798 25.21 0.62 -7.16
N GLY A 799 24.12 0.57 -6.39
CA GLY A 799 24.16 0.49 -4.93
C GLY A 799 24.94 -0.70 -4.42
N ASN A 800 24.69 -1.90 -4.97
CA ASN A 800 25.42 -3.10 -4.58
C ASN A 800 26.93 -3.03 -4.95
N ILE A 801 27.28 -2.34 -6.03
CA ILE A 801 28.70 -2.06 -6.36
C ILE A 801 29.33 -1.16 -5.30
N ILE A 802 28.62 -0.13 -4.85
CA ILE A 802 29.07 0.77 -3.77
C ILE A 802 29.30 -0.02 -2.49
N ASP A 803 28.30 -0.83 -2.07
CA ASP A 803 28.39 -1.66 -0.85
C ASP A 803 29.64 -2.59 -0.88
N ILE A 804 29.91 -3.24 -2.01
CA ILE A 804 31.08 -4.13 -2.17
C ILE A 804 32.40 -3.33 -2.14
N ILE A 805 32.44 -2.12 -2.70
CA ILE A 805 33.63 -1.28 -2.64
C ILE A 805 33.91 -0.80 -1.21
N GLU A 806 32.92 -0.30 -0.50
CA GLU A 806 33.07 0.21 0.88
C GLU A 806 33.59 -0.80 1.86
N ILE A 807 33.25 -2.07 1.66
CA ILE A 807 33.66 -3.14 2.55
C ILE A 807 35.14 -3.53 2.33
N ASN A 808 35.62 -3.50 1.09
CA ASN A 808 36.94 -4.01 0.76
C ASN A 808 38.06 -3.02 1.09
N ASP A 809 37.75 -1.74 1.35
CA ASP A 809 38.78 -0.74 1.61
C ASP A 809 38.19 0.50 2.34
N GLU A 810 38.31 0.53 3.66
CA GLU A 810 37.84 1.63 4.52
C GLU A 810 38.53 2.98 4.25
N ASP A 811 39.65 2.99 3.52
CA ASP A 811 40.47 4.17 3.21
C ASP A 811 40.19 4.77 1.80
N ILE A 812 39.24 4.23 1.04
CA ILE A 812 38.99 4.70 -0.32
C ILE A 812 38.20 6.02 -0.34
N VAL A 813 38.87 7.07 -0.81
CA VAL A 813 38.30 8.41 -1.02
C VAL A 813 37.71 8.59 -2.42
N ASN A 814 37.97 7.69 -3.38
CA ASN A 814 37.49 7.72 -4.78
C ASN A 814 37.31 6.31 -5.32
N PRO A 815 36.21 5.94 -6.01
CA PRO A 815 35.24 6.73 -6.76
C PRO A 815 33.88 6.94 -6.08
N LEU A 816 33.74 6.61 -4.80
CA LEU A 816 32.46 6.55 -4.07
C LEU A 816 31.57 7.80 -4.24
N PRO A 817 32.06 9.05 -4.09
CA PRO A 817 31.17 10.21 -4.24
C PRO A 817 30.55 10.33 -5.64
N ASN A 818 31.26 9.91 -6.68
CA ASN A 818 30.77 9.93 -8.06
C ASN A 818 29.74 8.83 -8.29
N LEU A 819 29.95 7.64 -7.73
CA LEU A 819 28.98 6.52 -7.82
C LEU A 819 27.69 6.82 -7.06
N LEU A 820 27.78 7.40 -5.90
CA LEU A 820 26.63 7.84 -5.09
C LEU A 820 25.81 8.92 -5.81
N LEU A 821 26.49 9.94 -6.34
CA LEU A 821 25.81 10.96 -7.12
C LEU A 821 25.15 10.35 -8.36
N LEU A 822 25.85 9.46 -9.07
CA LEU A 822 25.31 8.78 -10.25
C LEU A 822 24.09 7.94 -9.90
N GLN A 823 24.14 7.17 -8.81
CA GLN A 823 23.03 6.38 -8.32
C GLN A 823 21.77 7.22 -8.08
N ARG A 824 21.94 8.38 -7.42
CA ARG A 824 20.84 9.35 -7.19
C ARG A 824 20.28 9.89 -8.51
N ARG A 825 21.15 10.23 -9.45
CA ARG A 825 20.74 10.72 -10.78
C ARG A 825 20.00 9.65 -11.59
N LEU A 826 20.45 8.39 -11.56
CA LEU A 826 19.76 7.28 -12.19
C LEU A 826 18.35 7.09 -11.61
N LYS A 827 18.23 7.18 -10.29
CA LYS A 827 16.99 6.94 -9.56
C LYS A 827 15.90 7.99 -9.84
N TYR A 828 16.25 9.25 -9.89
CA TYR A 828 15.27 10.34 -9.96
C TYR A 828 15.13 10.95 -11.35
N GLY A 829 16.12 10.75 -12.24
CA GLY A 829 16.28 11.58 -13.42
C GLY A 829 16.57 13.03 -13.01
N VAL A 830 17.41 13.73 -13.71
CA VAL A 830 17.74 15.10 -13.30
C VAL A 830 17.14 16.09 -14.29
N LYS A 831 16.26 16.95 -13.79
CA LYS A 831 16.10 18.30 -14.33
C LYS A 831 16.40 19.35 -13.27
#